data_f65bf7e190db8bf6d548782663f6c855
#
_entry.id   f65bf7e190db8bf6d548782663f6c855
#
_cell.length_a   1.000
_cell.length_b   1.000
_cell.length_c   1.000
_cell.angle_alpha   90.00
_cell.angle_beta   90.00
_cell.angle_gamma   90.00
#
_symmetry.space_group_name_H-M   'P 1'
#
loop_
_entity.id
_entity.type
_entity.pdbx_description
1 polymer ?
#
loop_
_entity_poly.entity_id
_entity_poly.type
_entity_poly.pdbx_seq_one_letter_code
_entity_poly.pdbx_strand_id
1 'polypeptide(L)'
;MILTMRIAGTALLLASAAAFPAAAKDAAYDIVIKGGTIVDGSGLAAYQGDVAIADGHIVAVGDLGKAKAAKTIDAAGLVVAPGFINIHSHAEPEGVSTAVNMLTQGVTTEIVNADGGGVTDIGKQLSDMASNGLAENIGAYVGFNAVWREAMGDRDLRPTPSQMSSMKAAIEKNLKVGAWGVSSGLDYRPSYYAKTEEVIEIVSVAKPWRTNFPNHDRLRPEDNLSSFKGMEETVLIGEKTGLVPVITHIKSAGKERGNAPKVLEMVSAATARGAWTAIDIYPYLAGQTALQAFLVPGWAADGGRDAMLARFKDPKLRPQLVEAAEYAMATRLGGAEGIALPDLGKRLTDIMAAENVGAGEAVLRTLERDPYTRANMTFGDEKDVIAFLQYPDTAVACDCGASIKNRGHPRYFGSFPKILGHYVRDTGTITMEDAVRKMSALPAAIIGMVDRGQIVPGMRADVMIFDPKTVRDHATFDAPTLPSDGVRHVIVNGVPALEGGAATGAKPGAVLLRDAHMPSRPMNTASKARAFTANGQSADYSITLTAKQAAGERFAAGTVKLKDVKSGTVWTADRLGTVQTAKGWASVTAVLKDKAGNRKAATLTLDRADGGAETPVVTVALGGEPAAIVPAKGSVQAE
;
A
#
# COMPACT_ATOMS: atom_id res chain seq x y z
N MET A 1 -38.67 -7.08 -19.55
CA MET A 1 -37.91 -7.88 -20.55
C MET A 1 -36.87 -6.91 -21.12
N ILE A 2 -35.74 -6.78 -20.44
CA ILE A 2 -34.61 -5.93 -20.87
C ILE A 2 -33.42 -6.87 -20.98
N LEU A 3 -32.97 -7.05 -22.21
CA LEU A 3 -31.89 -7.91 -22.64
C LEU A 3 -30.56 -7.24 -22.31
N THR A 4 -29.80 -7.75 -21.37
CA THR A 4 -28.44 -7.29 -21.06
C THR A 4 -27.45 -7.91 -22.05
N MET A 5 -27.00 -7.13 -23.00
CA MET A 5 -25.89 -7.46 -23.88
C MET A 5 -24.57 -7.41 -23.09
N ARG A 6 -23.99 -8.56 -22.78
CA ARG A 6 -22.61 -8.67 -22.32
C ARG A 6 -21.69 -8.52 -23.52
N ILE A 7 -20.95 -7.42 -23.59
CA ILE A 7 -19.84 -7.26 -24.53
C ILE A 7 -18.65 -7.98 -23.91
N ALA A 8 -18.33 -9.16 -24.43
CA ALA A 8 -17.09 -9.87 -24.14
C ALA A 8 -15.95 -9.20 -24.93
N GLY A 9 -15.27 -8.27 -24.29
CA GLY A 9 -14.01 -7.75 -24.79
C GLY A 9 -12.90 -8.75 -24.48
N THR A 10 -12.53 -9.57 -25.45
CA THR A 10 -11.38 -10.46 -25.36
C THR A 10 -10.11 -9.62 -25.55
N ALA A 11 -9.55 -9.11 -24.44
CA ALA A 11 -8.21 -8.54 -24.46
C ALA A 11 -7.22 -9.70 -24.48
N LEU A 12 -6.62 -9.95 -25.63
CA LEU A 12 -5.50 -10.89 -25.81
C LEU A 12 -4.26 -10.23 -25.18
N LEU A 13 -4.02 -10.47 -23.89
CA LEU A 13 -2.75 -10.14 -23.23
C LEU A 13 -1.69 -11.13 -23.74
N LEU A 14 -0.94 -10.72 -24.74
CA LEU A 14 0.33 -11.35 -25.09
C LEU A 14 1.32 -11.06 -23.93
N ALA A 15 1.30 -11.95 -22.92
CA ALA A 15 2.41 -12.00 -21.98
C ALA A 15 3.66 -12.44 -22.76
N SER A 16 4.61 -11.55 -22.93
CA SER A 16 5.97 -11.92 -23.35
C SER A 16 6.58 -12.73 -22.21
N ALA A 17 6.37 -14.05 -22.22
CA ALA A 17 7.09 -14.98 -21.38
C ALA A 17 8.57 -14.86 -21.73
N ALA A 18 9.36 -14.32 -20.82
CA ALA A 18 10.80 -14.50 -20.87
C ALA A 18 11.05 -16.01 -20.89
N ALA A 19 11.54 -16.52 -22.02
CA ALA A 19 11.83 -17.93 -22.18
C ALA A 19 12.97 -18.28 -21.22
N PHE A 20 12.65 -18.93 -20.10
CA PHE A 20 13.64 -19.68 -19.36
C PHE A 20 14.22 -20.75 -20.30
N PRO A 21 15.54 -20.99 -20.27
CA PRO A 21 16.11 -22.08 -21.05
C PRO A 21 15.38 -23.37 -20.68
N ALA A 22 14.94 -24.10 -21.70
CA ALA A 22 14.26 -25.39 -21.56
C ALA A 22 15.25 -26.42 -20.97
N ALA A 23 15.47 -26.37 -19.67
CA ALA A 23 16.25 -27.34 -18.92
C ALA A 23 15.47 -27.76 -17.69
N ALA A 24 15.18 -29.04 -17.64
CA ALA A 24 14.62 -29.82 -16.53
C ALA A 24 13.14 -30.20 -16.66
N LYS A 25 12.85 -31.08 -17.60
CA LYS A 25 11.60 -31.88 -17.60
C LYS A 25 11.39 -32.73 -16.33
N ASP A 26 12.37 -32.79 -15.43
CA ASP A 26 12.36 -33.56 -14.17
C ASP A 26 12.44 -32.69 -12.90
N ALA A 27 12.39 -31.35 -12.99
CA ALA A 27 12.41 -30.48 -11.83
C ALA A 27 11.00 -30.40 -11.20
N ALA A 28 10.89 -30.71 -9.90
CA ALA A 28 9.62 -30.62 -9.18
C ALA A 28 9.20 -29.17 -8.88
N TYR A 29 10.14 -28.21 -8.98
CA TYR A 29 9.95 -26.79 -8.66
C TYR A 29 10.70 -25.88 -9.64
N ASP A 30 10.20 -24.66 -9.83
CA ASP A 30 10.88 -23.64 -10.65
C ASP A 30 12.10 -23.10 -9.88
N ILE A 31 11.87 -22.72 -8.61
CA ILE A 31 12.92 -22.20 -7.73
C ILE A 31 12.84 -22.91 -6.37
N VAL A 32 14.00 -23.22 -5.81
CA VAL A 32 14.14 -23.56 -4.39
C VAL A 32 15.14 -22.61 -3.75
N ILE A 33 14.70 -21.92 -2.70
CA ILE A 33 15.54 -21.09 -1.84
C ILE A 33 15.95 -21.98 -0.67
N LYS A 34 17.26 -22.18 -0.45
CA LYS A 34 17.83 -23.15 0.49
C LYS A 34 18.45 -22.51 1.71
N GLY A 35 18.17 -23.09 2.90
CA GLY A 35 18.93 -22.85 4.12
C GLY A 35 18.81 -21.43 4.69
N GLY A 36 17.76 -20.70 4.35
CA GLY A 36 17.57 -19.34 4.82
C GLY A 36 16.93 -19.24 6.21
N THR A 37 17.12 -18.10 6.86
CA THR A 37 16.33 -17.72 8.04
C THR A 37 15.01 -17.12 7.57
N ILE A 38 13.91 -17.86 7.74
CA ILE A 38 12.59 -17.44 7.24
C ILE A 38 11.93 -16.51 8.27
N VAL A 39 11.65 -15.28 7.86
CA VAL A 39 10.81 -14.30 8.55
C VAL A 39 9.53 -14.15 7.73
N ASP A 40 8.52 -14.92 8.07
CA ASP A 40 7.39 -15.23 7.19
C ASP A 40 6.31 -14.14 7.09
N GLY A 41 6.48 -12.99 7.73
CA GLY A 41 5.51 -11.88 7.75
C GLY A 41 4.38 -12.06 8.77
N SER A 42 4.31 -13.17 9.50
CA SER A 42 3.29 -13.40 10.53
C SER A 42 3.54 -12.65 11.85
N GLY A 43 4.76 -12.14 12.06
CA GLY A 43 5.23 -11.62 13.35
C GLY A 43 5.67 -12.68 14.35
N LEU A 44 5.60 -13.98 14.00
CA LEU A 44 6.17 -15.06 14.80
C LEU A 44 7.69 -15.11 14.64
N ALA A 45 8.37 -15.71 15.63
CA ALA A 45 9.83 -15.87 15.64
C ALA A 45 10.35 -16.49 14.34
N ALA A 46 11.47 -16.01 13.83
CA ALA A 46 12.14 -16.55 12.65
C ALA A 46 12.55 -18.03 12.84
N TYR A 47 12.72 -18.75 11.74
CA TYR A 47 13.14 -20.16 11.74
C TYR A 47 13.96 -20.52 10.52
N GLN A 48 14.76 -21.59 10.61
CA GLN A 48 15.53 -22.09 9.48
C GLN A 48 14.66 -22.94 8.56
N GLY A 49 14.79 -22.77 7.25
CA GLY A 49 14.04 -23.55 6.30
C GLY A 49 14.34 -23.21 4.84
N ASP A 50 13.67 -23.96 3.98
CA ASP A 50 13.68 -23.80 2.54
C ASP A 50 12.32 -23.28 2.06
N VAL A 51 12.30 -22.62 0.90
CA VAL A 51 11.05 -22.19 0.22
C VAL A 51 11.07 -22.72 -1.21
N ALA A 52 10.03 -23.46 -1.61
CA ALA A 52 9.84 -23.91 -2.98
C ALA A 52 8.77 -23.09 -3.69
N ILE A 53 9.08 -22.70 -4.92
CA ILE A 53 8.24 -21.91 -5.81
C ILE A 53 7.96 -22.72 -7.07
N ALA A 54 6.70 -22.75 -7.48
CA ALA A 54 6.25 -23.29 -8.76
C ALA A 54 5.04 -22.50 -9.27
N ASP A 55 4.98 -22.29 -10.58
CA ASP A 55 3.88 -21.57 -11.25
C ASP A 55 3.57 -20.21 -10.59
N GLY A 56 4.61 -19.47 -10.21
CA GLY A 56 4.50 -18.15 -9.59
C GLY A 56 3.97 -18.16 -8.16
N HIS A 57 3.92 -19.31 -7.48
CA HIS A 57 3.40 -19.45 -6.12
C HIS A 57 4.40 -20.15 -5.19
N ILE A 58 4.31 -19.83 -3.91
CA ILE A 58 4.96 -20.59 -2.84
C ILE A 58 4.18 -21.91 -2.67
N VAL A 59 4.82 -23.03 -2.95
CA VAL A 59 4.15 -24.34 -2.90
C VAL A 59 4.59 -25.20 -1.73
N ALA A 60 5.76 -24.91 -1.14
CA ALA A 60 6.25 -25.60 0.04
C ALA A 60 7.19 -24.71 0.86
N VAL A 61 7.15 -24.88 2.18
CA VAL A 61 8.02 -24.19 3.16
C VAL A 61 8.43 -25.19 4.25
N GLY A 62 9.68 -25.15 4.67
CA GLY A 62 10.23 -26.02 5.71
C GLY A 62 11.46 -26.78 5.21
N ASP A 63 11.78 -27.93 5.82
CA ASP A 63 12.87 -28.79 5.32
C ASP A 63 12.40 -29.52 4.04
N LEU A 64 13.02 -29.19 2.93
CA LEU A 64 12.73 -29.79 1.62
C LEU A 64 13.79 -30.82 1.19
N GLY A 65 14.75 -31.14 2.06
CA GLY A 65 15.75 -32.15 1.81
C GLY A 65 16.51 -31.95 0.48
N LYS A 66 16.48 -32.98 -0.39
CA LYS A 66 17.11 -32.97 -1.72
C LYS A 66 16.14 -32.56 -2.84
N ALA A 67 15.22 -31.61 -2.56
CA ALA A 67 14.27 -31.14 -3.56
C ALA A 67 15.00 -30.63 -4.82
N LYS A 68 14.51 -31.05 -5.99
CA LYS A 68 15.05 -30.62 -7.30
C LYS A 68 14.27 -29.42 -7.80
N ALA A 69 15.00 -28.43 -8.30
CA ALA A 69 14.44 -27.23 -8.92
C ALA A 69 15.19 -26.89 -10.20
N ALA A 70 14.55 -26.15 -11.10
CA ALA A 70 15.22 -25.56 -12.26
C ALA A 70 16.29 -24.54 -11.82
N LYS A 71 16.03 -23.82 -10.72
CA LYS A 71 16.97 -22.87 -10.11
C LYS A 71 17.04 -23.10 -8.59
N THR A 72 18.24 -23.08 -8.03
CA THR A 72 18.46 -23.08 -6.59
C THR A 72 19.14 -21.78 -6.18
N ILE A 73 18.62 -21.12 -5.14
CA ILE A 73 19.21 -19.93 -4.52
C ILE A 73 19.71 -20.34 -3.14
N ASP A 74 21.00 -20.20 -2.88
CA ASP A 74 21.58 -20.40 -1.56
C ASP A 74 21.30 -19.18 -0.70
N ALA A 75 20.55 -19.35 0.37
CA ALA A 75 20.21 -18.32 1.34
C ALA A 75 20.87 -18.56 2.72
N ALA A 76 21.91 -19.40 2.80
CA ALA A 76 22.62 -19.64 4.04
C ALA A 76 23.15 -18.32 4.64
N GLY A 77 22.75 -18.04 5.89
CA GLY A 77 23.10 -16.79 6.59
C GLY A 77 22.30 -15.55 6.17
N LEU A 78 21.37 -15.68 5.22
CA LEU A 78 20.47 -14.62 4.77
C LEU A 78 19.08 -14.78 5.37
N VAL A 79 18.32 -13.69 5.36
CA VAL A 79 16.89 -13.67 5.70
C VAL A 79 16.07 -13.83 4.42
N VAL A 80 15.07 -14.71 4.47
CA VAL A 80 14.06 -14.90 3.44
C VAL A 80 12.75 -14.35 3.97
N ALA A 81 12.22 -13.31 3.32
CA ALA A 81 11.02 -12.59 3.74
C ALA A 81 10.04 -12.42 2.58
N PRO A 82 8.74 -12.14 2.84
CA PRO A 82 7.84 -11.71 1.77
C PRO A 82 8.35 -10.42 1.15
N GLY A 83 8.12 -10.24 -0.15
CA GLY A 83 8.31 -8.96 -0.81
C GLY A 83 7.48 -7.87 -0.15
N PHE A 84 8.04 -6.67 -0.03
CA PHE A 84 7.39 -5.57 0.66
C PHE A 84 6.29 -4.94 -0.20
N ILE A 85 5.26 -4.43 0.47
CA ILE A 85 4.08 -3.82 -0.13
C ILE A 85 4.02 -2.35 0.29
N ASN A 86 4.28 -1.45 -0.66
CA ASN A 86 4.18 -0.01 -0.46
C ASN A 86 2.75 0.45 -0.75
N ILE A 87 1.97 0.71 0.31
CA ILE A 87 0.57 1.15 0.20
C ILE A 87 0.42 2.67 0.03
N HIS A 88 1.53 3.41 -0.01
CA HIS A 88 1.55 4.85 -0.21
C HIS A 88 2.56 5.19 -1.31
N SER A 89 2.14 4.99 -2.57
CA SER A 89 3.00 5.13 -3.73
C SER A 89 2.64 6.32 -4.62
N HIS A 90 3.70 6.98 -5.08
CA HIS A 90 3.72 8.00 -6.13
C HIS A 90 4.55 7.53 -7.34
N ALA A 91 4.49 6.22 -7.65
CA ALA A 91 5.23 5.65 -8.76
C ALA A 91 4.86 6.30 -10.11
N GLU A 92 5.87 6.45 -10.95
CA GLU A 92 5.74 7.06 -12.28
C GLU A 92 5.66 5.99 -13.36
N PRO A 93 4.91 6.24 -14.46
CA PRO A 93 4.81 5.27 -15.56
C PRO A 93 6.16 4.84 -16.13
N GLU A 94 7.13 5.74 -16.22
CA GLU A 94 8.47 5.43 -16.70
C GLU A 94 9.29 4.62 -15.66
N GLY A 95 8.99 4.80 -14.37
CA GLY A 95 9.69 4.15 -13.27
C GLY A 95 9.33 2.68 -13.12
N VAL A 96 8.05 2.33 -13.22
CA VAL A 96 7.55 0.97 -12.92
C VAL A 96 8.05 -0.12 -13.87
N SER A 97 8.51 0.26 -15.05
CA SER A 97 9.05 -0.71 -16.02
C SER A 97 10.43 -1.27 -15.63
N THR A 98 11.15 -0.59 -14.76
CA THR A 98 12.44 -1.02 -14.22
C THR A 98 12.45 -1.16 -12.71
N ALA A 99 11.76 -0.29 -12.01
CA ALA A 99 11.57 -0.21 -10.56
C ALA A 99 12.85 -0.43 -9.71
N VAL A 100 14.03 -0.07 -10.26
CA VAL A 100 15.33 -0.40 -9.66
C VAL A 100 15.42 0.14 -8.23
N ASN A 101 14.98 1.38 -8.02
CA ASN A 101 15.00 2.00 -6.69
C ASN A 101 14.08 1.31 -5.68
N MET A 102 13.00 0.64 -6.12
CA MET A 102 12.10 -0.10 -5.26
C MET A 102 12.56 -1.55 -5.05
N LEU A 103 13.00 -2.22 -6.12
CA LEU A 103 13.55 -3.58 -6.04
C LEU A 103 14.78 -3.64 -5.10
N THR A 104 15.68 -2.65 -5.14
CA THR A 104 16.84 -2.59 -4.23
C THR A 104 16.46 -2.35 -2.77
N GLN A 105 15.21 -1.98 -2.50
CA GLN A 105 14.63 -1.87 -1.15
C GLN A 105 13.78 -3.10 -0.77
N GLY A 106 13.63 -4.11 -1.65
CA GLY A 106 12.84 -5.31 -1.41
C GLY A 106 11.34 -5.15 -1.69
N VAL A 107 10.91 -4.03 -2.29
CA VAL A 107 9.51 -3.81 -2.66
C VAL A 107 9.16 -4.62 -3.90
N THR A 108 8.00 -5.26 -3.88
CA THR A 108 7.46 -6.07 -4.98
C THR A 108 6.08 -5.61 -5.43
N THR A 109 5.45 -4.73 -4.64
CA THR A 109 4.08 -4.26 -4.91
C THR A 109 3.92 -2.80 -4.48
N GLU A 110 3.35 -1.98 -5.34
CA GLU A 110 3.02 -0.58 -5.07
C GLU A 110 1.54 -0.29 -5.34
N ILE A 111 0.92 0.49 -4.44
CA ILE A 111 -0.46 0.99 -4.62
C ILE A 111 -0.37 2.49 -4.87
N VAL A 112 -0.60 2.88 -6.12
CA VAL A 112 -0.49 4.27 -6.57
C VAL A 112 -1.74 5.09 -6.26
N ASN A 113 -1.67 6.39 -6.54
CA ASN A 113 -2.72 7.38 -6.28
C ASN A 113 -2.95 7.64 -4.78
N ALA A 114 -1.91 7.55 -3.98
CA ALA A 114 -1.95 8.08 -2.61
C ALA A 114 -2.31 9.58 -2.61
N ASP A 115 -2.66 10.13 -1.45
CA ASP A 115 -3.01 11.54 -1.24
C ASP A 115 -4.12 12.06 -2.17
N GLY A 116 -5.03 11.17 -2.58
CA GLY A 116 -6.13 11.52 -3.46
C GLY A 116 -5.73 11.80 -4.92
N GLY A 117 -4.48 11.50 -5.27
CA GLY A 117 -3.91 11.75 -6.60
C GLY A 117 -4.45 10.84 -7.70
N GLY A 118 -3.80 10.92 -8.87
CA GLY A 118 -4.12 10.09 -10.05
C GLY A 118 -5.16 10.70 -10.97
N VAL A 119 -5.83 9.82 -11.71
CA VAL A 119 -6.88 10.18 -12.67
C VAL A 119 -8.19 9.48 -12.28
N THR A 120 -9.29 9.97 -12.86
CA THR A 120 -10.64 9.42 -12.58
C THR A 120 -10.98 8.16 -13.35
N ASP A 121 -10.05 7.62 -14.16
CA ASP A 121 -10.15 6.31 -14.81
C ASP A 121 -8.90 5.48 -14.48
N ILE A 122 -8.95 4.75 -13.36
CA ILE A 122 -7.83 3.93 -12.92
C ILE A 122 -7.56 2.75 -13.85
N GLY A 123 -8.59 2.23 -14.55
CA GLY A 123 -8.41 1.12 -15.48
C GLY A 123 -7.50 1.53 -16.65
N LYS A 124 -7.76 2.71 -17.22
CA LYS A 124 -6.89 3.27 -18.25
C LYS A 124 -5.49 3.59 -17.70
N GLN A 125 -5.40 4.22 -16.52
CA GLN A 125 -4.12 4.55 -15.90
C GLN A 125 -3.24 3.32 -15.70
N LEU A 126 -3.78 2.26 -15.11
CA LEU A 126 -3.03 1.02 -14.85
C LEU A 126 -2.62 0.33 -16.15
N SER A 127 -3.49 0.36 -17.18
CA SER A 127 -3.15 -0.14 -18.51
C SER A 127 -2.00 0.64 -19.15
N ASP A 128 -2.04 1.97 -19.07
CA ASP A 128 -0.99 2.84 -19.60
C ASP A 128 0.36 2.59 -18.86
N MET A 129 0.33 2.49 -17.53
CA MET A 129 1.53 2.18 -16.73
C MET A 129 2.11 0.80 -17.07
N ALA A 130 1.27 -0.18 -17.40
CA ALA A 130 1.71 -1.52 -17.76
C ALA A 130 2.18 -1.66 -19.22
N SER A 131 2.00 -0.65 -20.06
CA SER A 131 2.25 -0.73 -21.51
C SER A 131 3.68 -1.12 -21.89
N ASN A 132 4.66 -0.75 -21.06
CA ASN A 132 6.07 -1.09 -21.23
C ASN A 132 6.52 -2.31 -20.42
N GLY A 133 5.57 -3.06 -19.83
CA GLY A 133 5.81 -4.12 -18.87
C GLY A 133 6.17 -3.56 -17.48
N LEU A 134 6.01 -4.37 -16.47
CA LEU A 134 6.15 -4.03 -15.06
C LEU A 134 7.25 -4.86 -14.40
N ALA A 135 8.23 -4.24 -13.75
CA ALA A 135 9.24 -4.96 -12.98
C ALA A 135 8.72 -5.39 -11.60
N GLU A 136 7.70 -4.70 -11.09
CA GLU A 136 6.98 -4.99 -9.84
C GLU A 136 5.47 -4.90 -10.05
N ASN A 137 4.68 -5.37 -9.08
CA ASN A 137 3.23 -5.31 -9.14
C ASN A 137 2.72 -3.90 -8.84
N ILE A 138 1.67 -3.47 -9.53
CA ILE A 138 0.99 -2.20 -9.28
C ILE A 138 -0.51 -2.38 -9.09
N GLY A 139 -1.07 -1.67 -8.13
CA GLY A 139 -2.49 -1.43 -7.96
C GLY A 139 -2.75 0.07 -7.78
N ALA A 140 -4.01 0.48 -7.68
CA ALA A 140 -4.35 1.89 -7.51
C ALA A 140 -5.48 2.10 -6.51
N TYR A 141 -5.44 3.23 -5.83
CA TYR A 141 -6.62 3.84 -5.20
C TYR A 141 -7.43 4.62 -6.23
N VAL A 142 -8.72 4.84 -5.96
CA VAL A 142 -9.42 5.96 -6.58
C VAL A 142 -9.18 7.21 -5.74
N GLY A 143 -8.63 8.25 -6.38
CA GLY A 143 -8.27 9.50 -5.70
C GLY A 143 -9.46 10.43 -5.54
N PHE A 144 -9.83 10.77 -4.30
CA PHE A 144 -10.89 11.75 -4.01
C PHE A 144 -10.57 13.13 -4.61
N ASN A 145 -9.29 13.56 -4.54
CA ASN A 145 -8.88 14.86 -5.08
C ASN A 145 -9.03 14.93 -6.60
N ALA A 146 -8.74 13.82 -7.31
CA ALA A 146 -8.98 13.75 -8.76
C ALA A 146 -10.47 13.85 -9.10
N VAL A 147 -11.31 13.11 -8.36
CA VAL A 147 -12.77 13.11 -8.53
C VAL A 147 -13.37 14.49 -8.20
N TRP A 148 -12.93 15.12 -7.11
CA TRP A 148 -13.36 16.47 -6.72
C TRP A 148 -12.96 17.50 -7.77
N ARG A 149 -11.71 17.45 -8.24
CA ARG A 149 -11.21 18.40 -9.26
C ARG A 149 -11.97 18.29 -10.57
N GLU A 150 -12.31 17.09 -11.02
CA GLU A 150 -13.09 16.88 -12.25
C GLU A 150 -14.49 17.51 -12.15
N ALA A 151 -15.13 17.42 -10.98
CA ALA A 151 -16.48 17.92 -10.76
C ALA A 151 -16.54 19.43 -10.44
N MET A 152 -15.55 19.95 -9.69
CA MET A 152 -15.58 21.27 -9.06
C MET A 152 -14.53 22.24 -9.64
N GLY A 153 -13.51 21.74 -10.36
CA GLY A 153 -12.33 22.53 -10.71
C GLY A 153 -11.53 22.95 -9.47
N ASP A 154 -10.74 24.01 -9.61
CA ASP A 154 -9.87 24.52 -8.55
C ASP A 154 -10.53 25.68 -7.74
N ARG A 155 -11.84 25.59 -7.52
CA ARG A 155 -12.65 26.65 -6.89
C ARG A 155 -13.17 26.24 -5.51
N ASP A 156 -13.18 27.20 -4.59
CA ASP A 156 -13.88 27.08 -3.30
C ASP A 156 -15.39 27.32 -3.47
N LEU A 157 -16.07 26.34 -4.06
CA LEU A 157 -17.51 26.35 -4.28
C LEU A 157 -18.15 25.12 -3.63
N ARG A 158 -19.45 25.23 -3.35
CA ARG A 158 -20.22 24.07 -2.86
C ARG A 158 -20.76 23.27 -4.03
N PRO A 159 -20.66 21.93 -3.98
CA PRO A 159 -21.17 21.08 -5.04
C PRO A 159 -22.70 21.14 -5.12
N THR A 160 -23.21 21.17 -6.33
CA THR A 160 -24.62 20.95 -6.61
C THR A 160 -24.99 19.47 -6.39
N PRO A 161 -26.30 19.12 -6.23
CA PRO A 161 -26.72 17.72 -6.14
C PRO A 161 -26.26 16.85 -7.32
N SER A 162 -26.20 17.41 -8.53
CA SER A 162 -25.70 16.71 -9.72
C SER A 162 -24.21 16.42 -9.63
N GLN A 163 -23.40 17.38 -9.17
CA GLN A 163 -21.95 17.18 -8.95
C GLN A 163 -21.68 16.16 -7.86
N MET A 164 -22.44 16.20 -6.74
CA MET A 164 -22.37 15.18 -5.70
C MET A 164 -22.64 13.78 -6.26
N SER A 165 -23.69 13.63 -7.07
CA SER A 165 -24.04 12.35 -7.72
C SER A 165 -22.95 11.89 -8.68
N SER A 166 -22.37 12.78 -9.48
CA SER A 166 -21.28 12.46 -10.40
C SER A 166 -20.03 11.98 -9.68
N MET A 167 -19.63 12.63 -8.58
CA MET A 167 -18.49 12.24 -7.77
C MET A 167 -18.68 10.84 -7.14
N LYS A 168 -19.86 10.57 -6.59
CA LYS A 168 -20.23 9.24 -6.07
C LYS A 168 -20.13 8.16 -7.15
N ALA A 169 -20.70 8.43 -8.33
CA ALA A 169 -20.66 7.50 -9.45
C ALA A 169 -19.22 7.23 -9.95
N ALA A 170 -18.36 8.23 -9.96
CA ALA A 170 -16.96 8.09 -10.34
C ALA A 170 -16.20 7.17 -9.36
N ILE A 171 -16.38 7.35 -8.04
CA ILE A 171 -15.79 6.47 -7.03
C ILE A 171 -16.30 5.04 -7.21
N GLU A 172 -17.62 4.86 -7.31
CA GLU A 172 -18.23 3.54 -7.47
C GLU A 172 -17.75 2.81 -8.73
N LYS A 173 -17.64 3.55 -9.87
CA LYS A 173 -17.09 3.02 -11.12
C LYS A 173 -15.69 2.43 -10.91
N ASN A 174 -14.81 3.18 -10.27
CA ASN A 174 -13.41 2.76 -10.08
C ASN A 174 -13.27 1.62 -9.06
N LEU A 175 -14.10 1.59 -8.02
CA LEU A 175 -14.15 0.44 -7.10
C LEU A 175 -14.61 -0.84 -7.81
N LYS A 176 -15.55 -0.73 -8.75
CA LYS A 176 -15.98 -1.87 -9.61
C LYS A 176 -14.88 -2.32 -10.58
N VAL A 177 -14.00 -1.43 -11.01
CA VAL A 177 -12.79 -1.77 -11.79
C VAL A 177 -11.79 -2.55 -10.95
N GLY A 178 -11.73 -2.32 -9.64
CA GLY A 178 -10.84 -3.01 -8.72
C GLY A 178 -9.86 -2.09 -7.97
N ALA A 179 -10.29 -0.86 -7.67
CA ALA A 179 -9.51 0.04 -6.80
C ALA A 179 -9.33 -0.55 -5.40
N TRP A 180 -8.13 -0.38 -4.81
CA TRP A 180 -7.77 -0.88 -3.49
C TRP A 180 -8.30 -0.04 -2.32
N GLY A 181 -9.01 1.04 -2.60
CA GLY A 181 -9.61 1.92 -1.63
C GLY A 181 -9.88 3.29 -2.23
N VAL A 182 -10.28 4.23 -1.37
CA VAL A 182 -10.49 5.63 -1.73
C VAL A 182 -9.46 6.47 -0.99
N SER A 183 -8.46 7.00 -1.69
CA SER A 183 -7.45 7.87 -1.09
C SER A 183 -7.89 9.33 -1.07
N SER A 184 -7.37 10.10 -0.14
CA SER A 184 -7.59 11.54 -0.06
C SER A 184 -6.34 12.27 0.41
N GLY A 185 -6.18 13.51 -0.03
CA GLY A 185 -5.23 14.46 0.50
C GLY A 185 -5.96 15.75 0.79
N LEU A 186 -6.62 15.81 1.94
CA LEU A 186 -7.49 16.94 2.30
C LEU A 186 -6.71 18.25 2.56
N ASP A 187 -5.39 18.19 2.76
CA ASP A 187 -4.54 19.39 2.84
C ASP A 187 -4.20 19.96 1.44
N TYR A 188 -4.47 19.18 0.37
CA TYR A 188 -4.18 19.59 -1.00
C TYR A 188 -5.42 20.16 -1.71
N ARG A 189 -5.23 21.27 -2.45
CA ARG A 189 -6.29 21.86 -3.25
C ARG A 189 -6.51 21.06 -4.53
N PRO A 190 -7.75 20.94 -5.00
CA PRO A 190 -8.97 21.62 -4.51
C PRO A 190 -9.71 20.89 -3.37
N SER A 191 -9.35 19.68 -2.98
CA SER A 191 -10.05 18.91 -1.93
C SER A 191 -9.99 19.56 -0.55
N TYR A 192 -9.03 20.47 -0.34
CA TYR A 192 -8.96 21.32 0.83
C TYR A 192 -10.26 22.10 1.08
N TYR A 193 -10.98 22.46 0.04
CA TYR A 193 -12.24 23.22 0.11
C TYR A 193 -13.47 22.36 0.46
N ALA A 194 -13.38 21.04 0.32
CA ALA A 194 -14.47 20.14 0.68
C ALA A 194 -14.77 20.21 2.18
N LYS A 195 -16.04 20.32 2.56
CA LYS A 195 -16.44 20.17 3.96
C LYS A 195 -16.36 18.70 4.36
N THR A 196 -16.12 18.44 5.64
CA THR A 196 -16.03 17.07 6.18
C THR A 196 -17.27 16.24 5.87
N GLU A 197 -18.46 16.87 5.96
CA GLU A 197 -19.75 16.23 5.66
C GLU A 197 -19.87 15.86 4.17
N GLU A 198 -19.35 16.69 3.28
CA GLU A 198 -19.32 16.43 1.82
C GLU A 198 -18.39 15.24 1.51
N VAL A 199 -17.21 15.20 2.15
CA VAL A 199 -16.29 14.06 2.03
C VAL A 199 -16.98 12.78 2.50
N ILE A 200 -17.58 12.80 3.71
CA ILE A 200 -18.32 11.66 4.28
C ILE A 200 -19.41 11.18 3.31
N GLU A 201 -20.22 12.12 2.80
CA GLU A 201 -21.32 11.78 1.90
C GLU A 201 -20.83 11.13 0.60
N ILE A 202 -19.77 11.68 -0.01
CA ILE A 202 -19.22 11.17 -1.27
C ILE A 202 -18.58 9.81 -1.08
N VAL A 203 -17.70 9.65 -0.10
CA VAL A 203 -16.93 8.40 0.06
C VAL A 203 -17.76 7.27 0.68
N SER A 204 -18.92 7.56 1.29
CA SER A 204 -19.83 6.55 1.84
C SER A 204 -20.32 5.53 0.81
N VAL A 205 -20.27 5.84 -0.50
CA VAL A 205 -20.59 4.88 -1.56
C VAL A 205 -19.65 3.68 -1.57
N ALA A 206 -18.44 3.81 -0.99
CA ALA A 206 -17.46 2.74 -0.89
C ALA A 206 -17.75 1.73 0.24
N LYS A 207 -18.72 2.01 1.13
CA LYS A 207 -19.07 1.15 2.27
C LYS A 207 -19.30 -0.33 1.91
N PRO A 208 -20.02 -0.68 0.80
CA PRO A 208 -20.22 -2.09 0.43
C PRO A 208 -18.92 -2.86 0.15
N TRP A 209 -17.85 -2.16 -0.25
CA TRP A 209 -16.54 -2.77 -0.47
C TRP A 209 -15.77 -3.05 0.81
N ARG A 210 -16.21 -2.51 1.98
CA ARG A 210 -15.51 -2.67 3.27
C ARG A 210 -14.01 -2.34 3.15
N THR A 211 -13.71 -1.30 2.39
CA THR A 211 -12.34 -0.90 2.03
C THR A 211 -11.76 0.14 2.99
N ASN A 212 -10.68 0.78 2.61
CA ASN A 212 -9.93 1.75 3.40
C ASN A 212 -10.02 3.16 2.83
N PHE A 213 -9.70 4.13 3.68
CA PHE A 213 -9.63 5.55 3.37
C PHE A 213 -8.30 6.12 3.87
N PRO A 214 -7.19 5.98 3.11
CA PRO A 214 -5.94 6.66 3.42
C PRO A 214 -6.05 8.15 3.12
N ASN A 215 -5.67 8.99 4.09
CA ASN A 215 -5.81 10.43 3.99
C ASN A 215 -4.56 11.17 4.48
N HIS A 216 -4.08 12.10 3.66
CA HIS A 216 -3.19 13.18 4.08
C HIS A 216 -4.00 14.22 4.84
N ASP A 217 -3.70 14.38 6.10
CA ASP A 217 -4.50 15.13 7.07
C ASP A 217 -4.55 16.61 6.74
N ARG A 218 -5.75 17.19 6.82
CA ARG A 218 -5.98 18.61 6.56
C ARG A 218 -5.65 19.47 7.79
N LEU A 219 -4.79 20.46 7.60
CA LEU A 219 -4.44 21.42 8.63
C LEU A 219 -5.13 22.76 8.35
N ARG A 220 -6.10 23.10 9.18
CA ARG A 220 -6.92 24.30 9.02
C ARG A 220 -6.42 25.47 9.88
N PRO A 221 -6.43 26.72 9.37
CA PRO A 221 -6.08 27.90 10.17
C PRO A 221 -6.96 28.07 11.42
N GLU A 222 -8.27 27.78 11.32
CA GLU A 222 -9.21 27.83 12.44
C GLU A 222 -8.89 26.83 13.57
N ASP A 223 -8.17 25.75 13.24
CA ASP A 223 -7.66 24.76 14.19
C ASP A 223 -6.18 25.06 14.57
N ASN A 224 -5.67 26.24 14.27
CA ASN A 224 -4.27 26.64 14.45
C ASN A 224 -3.29 25.70 13.73
N LEU A 225 -3.65 25.18 12.57
CA LEU A 225 -2.88 24.22 11.76
C LEU A 225 -2.47 22.97 12.56
N SER A 226 -3.36 22.47 13.42
CA SER A 226 -3.13 21.29 14.27
C SER A 226 -3.12 20.01 13.44
N SER A 227 -2.02 19.25 13.48
CA SER A 227 -1.94 17.93 12.89
C SER A 227 -2.88 16.94 13.60
N PHE A 228 -3.01 17.06 14.93
CA PHE A 228 -3.92 16.23 15.70
C PHE A 228 -5.39 16.40 15.25
N LYS A 229 -5.83 17.63 14.97
CA LYS A 229 -7.18 17.89 14.46
C LYS A 229 -7.43 17.30 13.07
N GLY A 230 -6.43 17.35 12.20
CA GLY A 230 -6.49 16.68 10.88
C GLY A 230 -6.62 15.17 11.00
N MET A 231 -5.86 14.55 11.91
CA MET A 231 -5.96 13.12 12.20
C MET A 231 -7.31 12.74 12.81
N GLU A 232 -7.86 13.58 13.73
CA GLU A 232 -9.25 13.40 14.26
C GLU A 232 -10.29 13.42 13.13
N GLU A 233 -10.13 14.30 12.14
CA GLU A 233 -11.02 14.35 10.97
C GLU A 233 -10.95 13.05 10.16
N THR A 234 -9.74 12.51 9.92
CA THR A 234 -9.55 11.23 9.22
C THR A 234 -10.27 10.08 9.93
N VAL A 235 -10.10 9.98 11.25
CA VAL A 235 -10.79 8.98 12.09
C VAL A 235 -12.30 9.15 12.01
N LEU A 236 -12.80 10.38 12.14
CA LEU A 236 -14.23 10.71 12.05
C LEU A 236 -14.85 10.27 10.72
N ILE A 237 -14.15 10.54 9.60
CA ILE A 237 -14.62 10.11 8.27
C ILE A 237 -14.74 8.59 8.24
N GLY A 238 -13.75 7.85 8.73
CA GLY A 238 -13.80 6.39 8.80
C GLY A 238 -14.96 5.88 9.68
N GLU A 239 -15.14 6.44 10.88
CA GLU A 239 -16.25 6.07 11.77
C GLU A 239 -17.63 6.29 11.13
N LYS A 240 -17.82 7.39 10.41
CA LYS A 240 -19.10 7.74 9.76
C LYS A 240 -19.40 6.93 8.52
N THR A 241 -18.38 6.58 7.75
CA THR A 241 -18.52 5.88 6.47
C THR A 241 -18.45 4.35 6.62
N GLY A 242 -17.83 3.86 7.69
CA GLY A 242 -17.50 2.45 7.90
C GLY A 242 -16.30 1.97 7.07
N LEU A 243 -15.55 2.89 6.46
CA LEU A 243 -14.26 2.60 5.84
C LEU A 243 -13.16 2.54 6.91
N VAL A 244 -12.11 1.77 6.68
CA VAL A 244 -10.94 1.76 7.57
C VAL A 244 -10.14 3.05 7.34
N PRO A 245 -10.08 3.98 8.32
CA PRO A 245 -9.25 5.15 8.17
C PRO A 245 -7.77 4.76 8.25
N VAL A 246 -6.95 5.35 7.39
CA VAL A 246 -5.49 5.23 7.44
C VAL A 246 -4.92 6.64 7.56
N ILE A 247 -4.28 6.94 8.68
CA ILE A 247 -3.52 8.18 8.85
C ILE A 247 -2.19 8.00 8.15
N THR A 248 -2.01 8.71 7.01
CA THR A 248 -0.88 8.46 6.12
C THR A 248 0.37 9.23 6.51
N HIS A 249 1.57 8.67 6.20
CA HIS A 249 2.91 9.24 6.45
C HIS A 249 3.00 10.06 7.76
N ILE A 250 2.43 9.46 8.82
CA ILE A 250 2.14 10.14 10.09
C ILE A 250 3.34 10.89 10.67
N LYS A 251 3.09 12.12 11.10
CA LYS A 251 4.02 12.94 11.88
C LYS A 251 3.25 13.93 12.74
N SER A 252 3.57 13.97 14.02
CA SER A 252 3.14 15.09 14.87
C SER A 252 3.95 16.32 14.50
N ALA A 253 3.28 17.35 14.00
CA ALA A 253 3.92 18.55 13.47
C ALA A 253 3.69 19.79 14.36
N GLY A 254 4.50 20.82 14.18
CA GLY A 254 4.31 22.10 14.85
C GLY A 254 4.35 21.99 16.38
N LYS A 255 3.32 22.48 17.03
CA LYS A 255 3.17 22.46 18.51
C LYS A 255 2.96 21.07 19.08
N GLU A 256 2.60 20.12 18.25
CA GLU A 256 2.30 18.74 18.62
C GLU A 256 3.50 17.82 18.42
N ARG A 257 4.60 18.34 17.91
CA ARG A 257 5.87 17.63 17.75
C ARG A 257 6.35 17.04 19.08
N GLY A 258 6.69 15.77 19.09
CA GLY A 258 7.05 15.02 20.29
C GLY A 258 5.84 14.45 21.07
N ASN A 259 4.62 14.53 20.53
CA ASN A 259 3.39 14.11 21.21
C ASN A 259 2.69 12.91 20.56
N ALA A 260 3.45 11.99 19.97
CA ALA A 260 2.91 10.73 19.42
C ALA A 260 2.01 9.96 20.41
N PRO A 261 2.28 9.90 21.74
CA PRO A 261 1.41 9.20 22.67
C PRO A 261 -0.05 9.67 22.63
N LYS A 262 -0.31 10.98 22.49
CA LYS A 262 -1.67 11.52 22.37
C LYS A 262 -2.37 11.05 21.09
N VAL A 263 -1.65 10.97 19.98
CA VAL A 263 -2.19 10.45 18.73
C VAL A 263 -2.53 8.97 18.85
N LEU A 264 -1.63 8.18 19.46
CA LEU A 264 -1.84 6.74 19.67
C LEU A 264 -2.99 6.44 20.63
N GLU A 265 -3.21 7.30 21.64
CA GLU A 265 -4.38 7.24 22.52
C GLU A 265 -5.68 7.46 21.72
N MET A 266 -5.73 8.48 20.85
CA MET A 266 -6.88 8.73 19.98
C MET A 266 -7.18 7.54 19.05
N VAL A 267 -6.16 6.99 18.40
CA VAL A 267 -6.29 5.82 17.50
C VAL A 267 -6.78 4.58 18.27
N SER A 268 -6.20 4.34 19.46
CA SER A 268 -6.61 3.24 20.33
C SER A 268 -8.05 3.38 20.81
N ALA A 269 -8.47 4.61 21.18
CA ALA A 269 -9.83 4.90 21.57
C ALA A 269 -10.83 4.70 20.41
N ALA A 270 -10.47 5.07 19.18
CA ALA A 270 -11.28 4.81 17.99
C ALA A 270 -11.44 3.30 17.75
N THR A 271 -10.36 2.54 17.86
CA THR A 271 -10.39 1.07 17.74
C THR A 271 -11.27 0.44 18.83
N ALA A 272 -11.22 0.92 20.08
CA ALA A 272 -12.08 0.45 21.16
C ALA A 272 -13.56 0.73 20.91
N ARG A 273 -13.91 1.77 20.16
CA ARG A 273 -15.28 2.06 19.70
C ARG A 273 -15.72 1.22 18.49
N GLY A 274 -14.84 0.39 17.94
CA GLY A 274 -15.09 -0.46 16.78
C GLY A 274 -14.60 0.11 15.43
N ALA A 275 -13.96 1.25 15.45
CA ALA A 275 -13.35 1.89 14.27
C ALA A 275 -11.84 1.63 14.27
N TRP A 276 -11.44 0.41 13.88
CA TRP A 276 -10.02 0.12 13.71
C TRP A 276 -9.38 1.11 12.75
N THR A 277 -8.33 1.79 13.23
CA THR A 277 -7.60 2.81 12.49
C THR A 277 -6.18 2.33 12.26
N ALA A 278 -5.74 2.33 11.01
CA ALA A 278 -4.37 2.03 10.63
C ALA A 278 -3.56 3.31 10.45
N ILE A 279 -2.26 3.14 10.46
CA ILE A 279 -1.28 4.21 10.27
C ILE A 279 -0.28 3.75 9.21
N ASP A 280 0.24 4.66 8.38
CA ASP A 280 1.47 4.42 7.66
C ASP A 280 2.55 5.47 7.97
N ILE A 281 3.82 5.09 7.84
CA ILE A 281 4.97 5.91 8.17
C ILE A 281 6.18 5.59 7.28
N TYR A 282 7.01 6.60 7.01
CA TYR A 282 8.37 6.43 6.50
C TYR A 282 9.40 6.99 7.49
N PRO A 283 10.64 6.47 7.51
CA PRO A 283 11.61 6.72 8.57
C PRO A 283 12.48 7.97 8.35
N TYR A 284 11.88 9.08 7.95
CA TYR A 284 12.56 10.37 7.78
C TYR A 284 11.77 11.49 8.45
N LEU A 285 12.50 12.48 8.99
CA LEU A 285 11.91 13.61 9.73
C LEU A 285 11.40 14.73 8.83
N ALA A 286 11.82 14.74 7.57
CA ALA A 286 11.32 15.68 6.57
C ALA A 286 10.28 15.02 5.67
N GLY A 287 9.28 15.80 5.28
CA GLY A 287 8.38 15.51 4.18
C GLY A 287 8.78 16.26 2.91
N GLN A 288 8.25 15.84 1.77
CA GLN A 288 8.42 16.54 0.49
C GLN A 288 7.07 16.75 -0.17
N THR A 289 6.78 18.02 -0.50
CA THR A 289 5.62 18.38 -1.32
C THR A 289 5.87 19.70 -2.06
N ALA A 290 4.87 20.19 -2.81
CA ALA A 290 4.93 21.51 -3.40
C ALA A 290 4.97 22.61 -2.32
N LEU A 291 5.90 23.54 -2.44
CA LEU A 291 6.08 24.64 -1.47
C LEU A 291 4.78 25.41 -1.22
N GLN A 292 4.00 25.64 -2.28
CA GLN A 292 2.71 26.33 -2.19
C GLN A 292 1.67 25.59 -1.34
N ALA A 293 1.69 24.25 -1.35
CA ALA A 293 0.68 23.45 -0.65
C ALA A 293 0.76 23.66 0.87
N PHE A 294 1.97 23.89 1.36
CA PHE A 294 2.25 24.00 2.79
C PHE A 294 2.18 25.44 3.32
N LEU A 295 2.56 26.43 2.48
CA LEU A 295 2.82 27.80 2.94
C LEU A 295 1.87 28.86 2.35
N VAL A 296 1.11 28.54 1.32
CA VAL A 296 0.13 29.48 0.74
C VAL A 296 -1.25 29.21 1.32
N PRO A 297 -1.96 30.22 1.87
CA PRO A 297 -3.28 30.00 2.45
C PRO A 297 -4.33 29.62 1.40
N GLY A 298 -5.36 28.87 1.80
CA GLY A 298 -6.39 28.33 0.90
C GLY A 298 -7.05 29.39 0.03
N TRP A 299 -7.46 30.51 0.62
CA TRP A 299 -8.10 31.60 -0.09
C TRP A 299 -7.24 32.20 -1.21
N ALA A 300 -5.93 32.18 -1.06
CA ALA A 300 -5.02 32.72 -2.07
C ALA A 300 -4.89 31.83 -3.31
N ALA A 301 -5.16 30.55 -3.17
CA ALA A 301 -5.10 29.57 -4.26
C ALA A 301 -6.48 29.27 -4.89
N ASP A 302 -7.57 29.87 -4.40
CA ASP A 302 -8.90 29.75 -5.02
C ASP A 302 -8.89 30.25 -6.47
N GLY A 303 -9.38 29.44 -7.40
CA GLY A 303 -9.34 29.71 -8.83
C GLY A 303 -8.06 29.20 -9.52
N GLY A 304 -7.22 28.46 -8.78
CA GLY A 304 -6.04 27.82 -9.32
C GLY A 304 -4.79 28.68 -9.36
N ARG A 305 -3.78 28.19 -10.07
CA ARG A 305 -2.43 28.75 -10.05
C ARG A 305 -2.33 30.18 -10.58
N ASP A 306 -2.96 30.46 -11.71
CA ASP A 306 -2.87 31.80 -12.32
C ASP A 306 -3.51 32.86 -11.43
N ALA A 307 -4.64 32.51 -10.80
CA ALA A 307 -5.29 33.35 -9.81
C ALA A 307 -4.42 33.59 -8.58
N MET A 308 -3.71 32.55 -8.11
CA MET A 308 -2.74 32.65 -7.01
C MET A 308 -1.60 33.62 -7.36
N LEU A 309 -0.97 33.44 -8.52
CA LEU A 309 0.12 34.30 -8.98
C LEU A 309 -0.32 35.76 -9.20
N ALA A 310 -1.57 35.97 -9.65
CA ALA A 310 -2.14 37.30 -9.78
C ALA A 310 -2.28 37.99 -8.39
N ARG A 311 -2.72 37.24 -7.36
CA ARG A 311 -2.81 37.74 -5.98
C ARG A 311 -1.44 38.07 -5.38
N PHE A 312 -0.37 37.31 -5.74
CA PHE A 312 1.00 37.63 -5.29
C PHE A 312 1.47 39.00 -5.80
N LYS A 313 1.03 39.40 -6.99
CA LYS A 313 1.35 40.70 -7.61
C LYS A 313 0.50 41.87 -7.10
N ASP A 314 -0.60 41.58 -6.38
CA ASP A 314 -1.46 42.63 -5.84
C ASP A 314 -0.81 43.26 -4.60
N PRO A 315 -0.42 44.56 -4.63
CA PRO A 315 0.25 45.23 -3.52
C PRO A 315 -0.60 45.31 -2.25
N LYS A 316 -1.93 45.18 -2.36
CA LYS A 316 -2.83 45.18 -1.20
C LYS A 316 -2.88 43.82 -0.51
N LEU A 317 -2.70 42.73 -1.26
CA LEU A 317 -2.76 41.37 -0.74
C LEU A 317 -1.38 40.83 -0.34
N ARG A 318 -0.30 41.32 -0.97
CA ARG A 318 1.05 40.80 -0.73
C ARG A 318 1.48 40.80 0.75
N PRO A 319 1.27 41.89 1.55
CA PRO A 319 1.63 41.85 2.98
C PRO A 319 0.91 40.73 3.75
N GLN A 320 -0.39 40.51 3.49
CA GLN A 320 -1.17 39.46 4.12
C GLN A 320 -0.68 38.06 3.70
N LEU A 321 -0.26 37.89 2.45
CA LEU A 321 0.31 36.62 1.96
C LEU A 321 1.66 36.30 2.60
N VAL A 322 2.51 37.32 2.77
CA VAL A 322 3.79 37.21 3.48
C VAL A 322 3.56 36.77 4.93
N GLU A 323 2.67 37.47 5.65
CA GLU A 323 2.32 37.13 7.03
C GLU A 323 1.76 35.71 7.14
N ALA A 324 0.86 35.30 6.23
CA ALA A 324 0.29 33.95 6.21
C ALA A 324 1.35 32.87 5.97
N ALA A 325 2.31 33.11 5.07
CA ALA A 325 3.41 32.18 4.81
C ALA A 325 4.34 32.07 6.04
N GLU A 326 4.65 33.18 6.70
CA GLU A 326 5.46 33.21 7.93
C GLU A 326 4.76 32.51 9.09
N TYR A 327 3.44 32.74 9.25
CA TYR A 327 2.62 32.03 10.24
C TYR A 327 2.63 30.52 10.01
N ALA A 328 2.43 30.08 8.76
CA ALA A 328 2.46 28.66 8.41
C ALA A 328 3.84 28.04 8.67
N MET A 329 4.93 28.72 8.30
CA MET A 329 6.29 28.25 8.59
C MET A 329 6.55 28.13 10.09
N ALA A 330 6.22 29.15 10.87
CA ALA A 330 6.42 29.14 12.31
C ALA A 330 5.60 28.05 13.01
N THR A 331 4.33 27.87 12.57
CA THR A 331 3.40 26.94 13.22
C THR A 331 3.64 25.50 12.84
N ARG A 332 3.94 25.21 11.56
CA ARG A 332 4.08 23.85 11.04
C ARG A 332 5.51 23.32 11.09
N LEU A 333 6.52 24.19 10.92
CA LEU A 333 7.92 23.80 10.70
C LEU A 333 8.89 24.31 11.77
N GLY A 334 8.47 25.30 12.56
CA GLY A 334 9.36 26.00 13.52
C GLY A 334 10.25 27.06 12.89
N GLY A 335 10.17 27.35 11.58
CA GLY A 335 10.90 28.39 10.89
C GLY A 335 11.36 28.04 9.48
N ALA A 336 12.07 28.95 8.84
CA ALA A 336 12.56 28.82 7.46
C ALA A 336 13.76 27.85 7.31
N GLU A 337 14.50 27.62 8.39
CA GLU A 337 15.72 26.79 8.42
C GLU A 337 15.44 25.33 8.06
N GLY A 338 14.21 24.88 8.30
CA GLY A 338 13.76 23.52 7.96
C GLY A 338 13.45 23.29 6.48
N ILE A 339 13.53 24.33 5.61
CA ILE A 339 13.09 24.27 4.22
C ILE A 339 14.28 24.18 3.27
N ALA A 340 14.42 23.05 2.58
CA ALA A 340 15.33 22.87 1.46
C ALA A 340 14.56 22.77 0.13
N LEU A 341 15.10 23.35 -0.92
CA LEU A 341 14.54 23.43 -2.27
C LEU A 341 15.43 22.58 -3.21
N PRO A 342 15.18 21.26 -3.31
CA PRO A 342 16.08 20.33 -3.97
C PRO A 342 16.28 20.64 -5.45
N ASP A 343 15.24 21.11 -6.14
CA ASP A 343 15.32 21.46 -7.56
C ASP A 343 16.22 22.66 -7.83
N LEU A 344 16.45 23.52 -6.82
CA LEU A 344 17.33 24.68 -6.89
C LEU A 344 18.71 24.44 -6.28
N GLY A 345 18.90 23.31 -5.57
CA GLY A 345 20.11 23.06 -4.79
C GLY A 345 20.36 24.10 -3.69
N LYS A 346 19.30 24.68 -3.13
CA LYS A 346 19.34 25.79 -2.16
C LYS A 346 18.42 25.52 -0.96
N ARG A 347 18.68 26.22 0.13
CA ARG A 347 17.73 26.38 1.23
C ARG A 347 16.94 27.67 1.04
N LEU A 348 15.78 27.78 1.69
CA LEU A 348 15.02 29.03 1.68
C LEU A 348 15.82 30.18 2.29
N THR A 349 16.61 29.90 3.34
CA THR A 349 17.53 30.88 3.98
C THR A 349 18.59 31.44 3.03
N ASP A 350 19.03 30.66 2.02
CA ASP A 350 19.98 31.16 1.03
C ASP A 350 19.34 32.22 0.11
N ILE A 351 18.05 32.02 -0.22
CA ILE A 351 17.28 33.01 -0.99
C ILE A 351 17.02 34.25 -0.18
N MET A 352 16.64 34.09 1.11
CA MET A 352 16.46 35.22 2.04
C MET A 352 17.73 36.10 2.11
N ALA A 353 18.90 35.46 2.27
CA ALA A 353 20.17 36.16 2.36
C ALA A 353 20.56 36.82 1.03
N ALA A 354 20.45 36.12 -0.08
CA ALA A 354 20.83 36.62 -1.41
C ALA A 354 19.97 37.80 -1.87
N GLU A 355 18.71 37.86 -1.47
CA GLU A 355 17.76 38.88 -1.90
C GLU A 355 17.48 39.93 -0.81
N ASN A 356 18.06 39.75 0.38
CA ASN A 356 17.83 40.60 1.54
C ASN A 356 16.35 40.81 1.87
N VAL A 357 15.59 39.67 2.00
CA VAL A 357 14.16 39.66 2.26
C VAL A 357 13.79 38.74 3.42
N GLY A 358 12.60 38.94 4.01
CA GLY A 358 12.01 38.04 5.00
C GLY A 358 11.60 36.72 4.42
N ALA A 359 11.33 35.73 5.28
CA ALA A 359 11.01 34.37 4.89
C ALA A 359 9.73 34.25 4.03
N GLY A 360 8.65 34.95 4.42
CA GLY A 360 7.40 34.95 3.65
C GLY A 360 7.58 35.53 2.26
N GLU A 361 8.32 36.65 2.15
CA GLU A 361 8.64 37.26 0.85
C GLU A 361 9.51 36.33 -0.02
N ALA A 362 10.47 35.62 0.55
CA ALA A 362 11.30 34.64 -0.15
C ALA A 362 10.44 33.48 -0.71
N VAL A 363 9.43 33.01 0.02
CA VAL A 363 8.46 32.02 -0.46
C VAL A 363 7.71 32.53 -1.68
N LEU A 364 7.11 33.74 -1.60
CA LEU A 364 6.33 34.31 -2.71
C LEU A 364 7.20 34.48 -3.96
N ARG A 365 8.40 35.03 -3.83
CA ARG A 365 9.34 35.20 -4.97
C ARG A 365 9.78 33.88 -5.58
N THR A 366 9.99 32.86 -4.74
CA THR A 366 10.31 31.51 -5.23
C THR A 366 9.18 30.96 -6.07
N LEU A 367 7.93 31.05 -5.60
CA LEU A 367 6.74 30.59 -6.32
C LEU A 367 6.39 31.45 -7.54
N GLU A 368 6.73 32.74 -7.54
CA GLU A 368 6.59 33.61 -8.73
C GLU A 368 7.53 33.18 -9.87
N ARG A 369 8.71 32.65 -9.56
CA ARG A 369 9.67 32.10 -10.55
C ARG A 369 9.24 30.72 -11.05
N ASP A 370 8.89 29.84 -10.10
CA ASP A 370 8.35 28.51 -10.42
C ASP A 370 7.29 28.09 -9.41
N PRO A 371 6.00 28.15 -9.77
CA PRO A 371 4.91 27.77 -8.89
C PRO A 371 4.85 26.24 -8.60
N TYR A 372 5.67 25.44 -9.28
CA TYR A 372 5.80 24.00 -9.04
C TYR A 372 6.95 23.62 -8.11
N THR A 373 7.69 24.63 -7.61
CA THR A 373 8.83 24.39 -6.70
C THR A 373 8.47 23.41 -5.60
N ARG A 374 9.24 22.32 -5.51
CA ARG A 374 9.14 21.32 -4.44
C ARG A 374 10.03 21.74 -3.27
N ALA A 375 9.62 21.34 -2.06
CA ALA A 375 10.39 21.58 -0.87
C ALA A 375 10.48 20.32 0.00
N ASN A 376 11.67 20.05 0.54
CA ASN A 376 11.87 19.17 1.67
C ASN A 376 11.73 20.01 2.94
N MET A 377 10.79 19.62 3.79
CA MET A 377 10.45 20.38 4.99
C MET A 377 10.59 19.50 6.23
N THR A 378 11.50 19.89 7.13
CA THR A 378 11.79 19.14 8.36
C THR A 378 10.83 19.59 9.47
N PHE A 379 9.94 18.70 9.89
CA PHE A 379 8.93 18.93 10.92
C PHE A 379 8.74 17.74 11.89
N GLY A 380 9.30 16.57 11.58
CA GLY A 380 9.20 15.38 12.41
C GLY A 380 10.13 15.41 13.64
N ASP A 381 9.87 14.48 14.57
CA ASP A 381 10.70 14.19 15.74
C ASP A 381 11.02 12.69 15.78
N GLU A 382 12.26 12.34 16.08
CA GLU A 382 12.71 10.95 16.12
C GLU A 382 11.96 10.13 17.18
N LYS A 383 11.62 10.75 18.31
CA LYS A 383 10.84 10.08 19.38
C LYS A 383 9.44 9.71 18.91
N ASP A 384 8.82 10.57 18.08
CA ASP A 384 7.51 10.28 17.49
C ASP A 384 7.62 9.14 16.49
N VAL A 385 8.66 9.14 15.62
CA VAL A 385 8.91 8.05 14.67
C VAL A 385 9.05 6.72 15.39
N ILE A 386 9.84 6.68 16.47
CA ILE A 386 10.02 5.49 17.30
C ILE A 386 8.67 5.04 17.90
N ALA A 387 7.90 5.94 18.50
CA ALA A 387 6.62 5.61 19.12
C ALA A 387 5.62 5.07 18.09
N PHE A 388 5.54 5.69 16.91
CA PHE A 388 4.67 5.20 15.83
C PHE A 388 5.15 3.86 15.28
N LEU A 389 6.46 3.64 15.09
CA LEU A 389 6.99 2.35 14.65
C LEU A 389 6.70 1.22 15.64
N GLN A 390 6.68 1.51 16.95
CA GLN A 390 6.35 0.53 17.98
C GLN A 390 4.86 0.23 18.09
N TYR A 391 3.98 1.09 17.53
CA TYR A 391 2.54 0.84 17.55
C TYR A 391 2.19 -0.33 16.60
N PRO A 392 1.40 -1.34 17.06
CA PRO A 392 1.18 -2.58 16.30
C PRO A 392 0.56 -2.39 14.90
N ASP A 393 -0.34 -1.43 14.76
CA ASP A 393 -1.10 -1.19 13.53
C ASP A 393 -0.49 -0.09 12.63
N THR A 394 0.79 0.20 12.82
CA THR A 394 1.56 1.07 11.91
C THR A 394 2.24 0.25 10.83
N ALA A 395 1.86 0.45 9.58
CA ALA A 395 2.56 -0.06 8.41
C ALA A 395 3.72 0.87 8.02
N VAL A 396 4.75 0.31 7.40
CA VAL A 396 5.79 1.09 6.75
C VAL A 396 5.41 1.29 5.28
N ALA A 397 5.41 2.53 4.85
CA ALA A 397 5.29 2.93 3.44
C ALA A 397 6.42 3.90 3.13
N CYS A 398 6.59 4.35 1.89
CA CYS A 398 7.69 5.25 1.61
C CYS A 398 7.24 6.67 1.24
N ASP A 399 5.98 6.90 0.93
CA ASP A 399 5.50 8.17 0.37
C ASP A 399 6.40 8.58 -0.82
N CYS A 400 6.75 7.56 -1.60
CA CYS A 400 7.63 7.60 -2.76
C CYS A 400 7.10 6.58 -3.79
N GLY A 401 7.91 6.15 -4.74
CA GLY A 401 7.55 5.08 -5.67
C GLY A 401 8.63 4.84 -6.71
N ALA A 402 8.38 3.89 -7.59
CA ALA A 402 9.27 3.62 -8.71
C ALA A 402 9.48 4.88 -9.54
N SER A 403 10.73 5.32 -9.64
CA SER A 403 11.12 6.52 -10.37
C SER A 403 12.52 6.38 -10.95
N ILE A 404 12.71 6.90 -12.16
CA ILE A 404 14.03 7.04 -12.81
C ILE A 404 14.63 8.43 -12.59
N LYS A 405 13.91 9.33 -11.90
CA LYS A 405 14.30 10.73 -11.69
C LYS A 405 14.86 10.93 -10.29
N ASN A 406 15.81 11.86 -10.17
CA ASN A 406 16.18 12.38 -8.86
C ASN A 406 15.03 13.24 -8.30
N ARG A 407 14.41 12.75 -7.23
CA ARG A 407 13.30 13.45 -6.57
C ARG A 407 13.75 14.34 -5.42
N GLY A 408 15.06 14.34 -5.10
CA GLY A 408 15.64 15.20 -4.08
C GLY A 408 15.31 14.80 -2.64
N HIS A 409 14.75 13.60 -2.42
CA HIS A 409 14.45 13.07 -1.09
C HIS A 409 14.97 11.64 -0.94
N PRO A 410 15.70 11.31 0.15
CA PRO A 410 16.29 9.98 0.34
C PRO A 410 15.27 8.84 0.46
N ARG A 411 14.00 9.13 0.77
CA ARG A 411 12.95 8.11 0.93
C ARG A 411 12.74 7.26 -0.33
N TYR A 412 13.07 7.78 -1.52
CA TYR A 412 12.97 7.05 -2.78
C TYR A 412 13.95 5.87 -2.90
N PHE A 413 15.03 5.86 -2.10
CA PHE A 413 16.10 4.86 -2.19
C PHE A 413 16.40 4.17 -0.86
N GLY A 414 15.85 4.63 0.28
CA GLY A 414 16.30 4.18 1.58
C GLY A 414 15.22 3.82 2.60
N SER A 415 13.93 4.02 2.34
CA SER A 415 12.88 3.88 3.37
C SER A 415 12.86 2.51 4.04
N PHE A 416 12.74 1.44 3.26
CA PHE A 416 12.64 0.09 3.81
C PHE A 416 13.97 -0.44 4.38
N PRO A 417 15.12 -0.27 3.70
CA PRO A 417 16.43 -0.63 4.24
C PRO A 417 16.80 0.11 5.53
N LYS A 418 16.38 1.38 5.69
CA LYS A 418 16.57 2.12 6.94
C LYS A 418 15.82 1.50 8.10
N ILE A 419 14.61 0.97 7.88
CA ILE A 419 13.89 0.22 8.92
C ILE A 419 14.72 -0.99 9.35
N LEU A 420 15.17 -1.81 8.40
CA LEU A 420 15.92 -3.04 8.69
C LEU A 420 17.30 -2.77 9.28
N GLY A 421 18.03 -1.79 8.75
CA GLY A 421 19.37 -1.43 9.19
C GLY A 421 19.36 -0.66 10.51
N HIS A 422 18.72 0.52 10.51
CA HIS A 422 18.78 1.42 11.66
C HIS A 422 17.84 0.99 12.79
N TYR A 423 16.53 0.85 12.53
CA TYR A 423 15.55 0.62 13.61
C TYR A 423 15.51 -0.83 14.12
N VAL A 424 15.89 -1.79 13.30
CA VAL A 424 16.00 -3.20 13.75
C VAL A 424 17.41 -3.49 14.26
N ARG A 425 18.43 -3.47 13.37
CA ARG A 425 19.77 -3.93 13.70
C ARG A 425 20.52 -3.00 14.64
N ASP A 426 20.54 -1.68 14.34
CA ASP A 426 21.45 -0.76 15.04
C ASP A 426 20.86 -0.28 16.37
N THR A 427 19.54 -0.03 16.45
CA THR A 427 18.89 0.52 17.66
C THR A 427 18.00 -0.48 18.40
N GLY A 428 17.57 -1.58 17.77
CA GLY A 428 16.64 -2.54 18.38
C GLY A 428 15.26 -1.93 18.71
N THR A 429 14.84 -0.89 18.00
CA THR A 429 13.56 -0.20 18.21
C THR A 429 12.38 -1.15 18.04
N ILE A 430 12.43 -2.00 17.02
CA ILE A 430 11.49 -3.07 16.73
C ILE A 430 12.24 -4.35 16.34
N THR A 431 11.59 -5.51 16.46
CA THR A 431 12.21 -6.78 16.04
C THR A 431 12.17 -6.93 14.52
N MET A 432 13.01 -7.83 13.98
CA MET A 432 13.02 -8.17 12.55
C MET A 432 11.66 -8.70 12.09
N GLU A 433 11.04 -9.54 12.90
CA GLU A 433 9.73 -10.13 12.62
C GLU A 433 8.63 -9.08 12.55
N ASP A 434 8.65 -8.11 13.49
CA ASP A 434 7.68 -7.01 13.47
C ASP A 434 7.91 -6.06 12.30
N ALA A 435 9.17 -5.74 11.98
CA ALA A 435 9.53 -4.94 10.82
C ALA A 435 9.02 -5.56 9.51
N VAL A 436 9.31 -6.84 9.27
CA VAL A 436 8.84 -7.55 8.08
C VAL A 436 7.31 -7.59 8.03
N ARG A 437 6.65 -7.87 9.16
CA ARG A 437 5.18 -7.84 9.26
C ARG A 437 4.61 -6.47 8.86
N LYS A 438 5.20 -5.37 9.36
CA LYS A 438 4.80 -3.98 9.08
C LYS A 438 5.06 -3.54 7.64
N MET A 439 5.95 -4.23 6.93
CA MET A 439 6.29 -3.93 5.53
C MET A 439 5.60 -4.88 4.54
N SER A 440 4.91 -5.92 5.00
CA SER A 440 4.32 -6.94 4.13
C SER A 440 2.89 -7.33 4.50
N ALA A 441 2.67 -8.15 5.53
CA ALA A 441 1.36 -8.70 5.86
C ALA A 441 0.39 -7.64 6.43
N LEU A 442 0.87 -6.66 7.19
CA LEU A 442 0.03 -5.58 7.70
C LEU A 442 -0.48 -4.66 6.58
N PRO A 443 0.38 -4.11 5.69
CA PRO A 443 -0.12 -3.34 4.54
C PRO A 443 -1.08 -4.16 3.65
N ALA A 444 -0.80 -5.46 3.41
CA ALA A 444 -1.74 -6.34 2.70
C ALA A 444 -3.11 -6.40 3.40
N ALA A 445 -3.15 -6.53 4.72
CA ALA A 445 -4.39 -6.55 5.48
C ALA A 445 -5.13 -5.20 5.43
N ILE A 446 -4.41 -4.07 5.53
CA ILE A 446 -4.99 -2.72 5.44
C ILE A 446 -5.72 -2.52 4.12
N ILE A 447 -5.15 -2.93 3.01
CA ILE A 447 -5.78 -2.76 1.70
C ILE A 447 -6.76 -3.89 1.32
N GLY A 448 -6.82 -4.98 2.10
CA GLY A 448 -7.70 -6.12 1.84
C GLY A 448 -7.09 -7.21 0.94
N MET A 449 -5.78 -7.22 0.73
CA MET A 449 -5.07 -8.24 -0.04
C MET A 449 -4.95 -9.55 0.75
N VAL A 450 -5.03 -10.71 0.08
CA VAL A 450 -5.09 -12.03 0.73
C VAL A 450 -4.12 -13.06 0.17
N ASP A 451 -3.55 -12.82 -0.99
CA ASP A 451 -2.71 -13.75 -1.72
C ASP A 451 -1.21 -13.43 -1.66
N ARG A 452 -0.81 -12.39 -0.92
CA ARG A 452 0.56 -11.88 -0.78
C ARG A 452 0.87 -11.44 0.65
N GLY A 453 2.13 -11.12 0.92
CA GLY A 453 2.60 -10.53 2.17
C GLY A 453 3.04 -11.54 3.22
N GLN A 454 3.00 -12.85 2.92
CA GLN A 454 3.52 -13.90 3.81
C GLN A 454 4.21 -15.03 3.04
N ILE A 455 5.19 -15.69 3.68
CA ILE A 455 5.85 -16.90 3.15
C ILE A 455 5.07 -18.12 3.63
N VAL A 456 3.96 -18.41 2.96
CA VAL A 456 3.11 -19.56 3.27
C VAL A 456 2.63 -20.27 2.00
N PRO A 457 2.33 -21.58 2.03
CA PRO A 457 1.86 -22.30 0.86
C PRO A 457 0.59 -21.71 0.26
N GLY A 458 0.55 -21.61 -1.07
CA GLY A 458 -0.57 -21.08 -1.84
C GLY A 458 -0.52 -19.57 -2.10
N MET A 459 0.35 -18.80 -1.45
CA MET A 459 0.54 -17.38 -1.78
C MET A 459 1.40 -17.19 -3.03
N ARG A 460 1.23 -16.06 -3.68
CA ARG A 460 2.11 -15.60 -4.77
C ARG A 460 3.54 -15.53 -4.28
N ALA A 461 4.44 -15.90 -5.14
CA ALA A 461 5.87 -15.91 -4.82
C ALA A 461 6.49 -14.52 -5.04
N ASP A 462 6.08 -13.58 -4.20
CA ASP A 462 6.74 -12.30 -4.02
C ASP A 462 7.65 -12.43 -2.79
N VAL A 463 8.95 -12.55 -3.02
CA VAL A 463 9.94 -12.91 -2.00
C VAL A 463 11.15 -12.01 -2.11
N MET A 464 11.65 -11.52 -0.98
CA MET A 464 12.95 -10.88 -0.91
C MET A 464 13.94 -11.69 -0.06
N ILE A 465 15.21 -11.62 -0.41
CA ILE A 465 16.32 -12.26 0.30
C ILE A 465 17.36 -11.19 0.58
N PHE A 466 17.72 -11.00 1.84
CA PHE A 466 18.66 -9.96 2.23
C PHE A 466 19.64 -10.41 3.31
N ASP A 467 20.78 -9.74 3.38
CA ASP A 467 21.78 -9.94 4.41
C ASP A 467 21.46 -9.04 5.62
N PRO A 468 21.06 -9.62 6.77
CA PRO A 468 20.69 -8.84 7.95
C PRO A 468 21.86 -8.05 8.54
N LYS A 469 23.12 -8.43 8.23
CA LYS A 469 24.32 -7.76 8.75
C LYS A 469 24.67 -6.51 7.96
N THR A 470 24.32 -6.47 6.66
CA THR A 470 24.76 -5.42 5.75
C THR A 470 23.63 -4.55 5.22
N VAL A 471 22.36 -4.96 5.37
CA VAL A 471 21.22 -4.17 4.88
C VAL A 471 21.20 -2.78 5.53
N ARG A 472 21.20 -1.74 4.66
CA ARG A 472 21.18 -0.34 5.07
C ARG A 472 20.83 0.59 3.92
N ASP A 473 20.34 1.79 4.28
CA ASP A 473 20.23 2.91 3.38
C ASP A 473 21.57 3.67 3.29
N HIS A 474 21.82 4.27 2.13
CA HIS A 474 22.93 5.20 1.90
C HIS A 474 22.44 6.58 1.44
N ALA A 475 21.17 6.65 1.02
CA ALA A 475 20.59 7.89 0.53
C ALA A 475 20.51 8.95 1.64
N THR A 476 20.96 10.16 1.34
CA THR A 476 20.89 11.35 2.20
C THR A 476 20.20 12.48 1.45
N PHE A 477 19.89 13.59 2.12
CA PHE A 477 19.35 14.78 1.44
C PHE A 477 20.34 15.39 0.45
N ASP A 478 21.65 15.24 0.69
CA ASP A 478 22.71 15.72 -0.22
C ASP A 478 22.96 14.74 -1.38
N ALA A 479 22.73 13.44 -1.15
CA ALA A 479 22.92 12.39 -2.15
C ALA A 479 21.70 11.43 -2.16
N PRO A 480 20.52 11.91 -2.61
CA PRO A 480 19.24 11.22 -2.39
C PRO A 480 19.02 9.99 -3.27
N THR A 481 19.88 9.73 -4.24
CA THR A 481 19.76 8.61 -5.19
C THR A 481 20.79 7.49 -4.96
N LEU A 482 21.53 7.54 -3.85
CA LEU A 482 22.45 6.45 -3.52
C LEU A 482 21.66 5.17 -3.24
N PRO A 483 21.99 4.05 -3.94
CA PRO A 483 21.31 2.77 -3.74
C PRO A 483 21.55 2.23 -2.33
N SER A 484 20.57 1.50 -1.83
CA SER A 484 20.70 0.72 -0.60
C SER A 484 21.52 -0.54 -0.80
N ASP A 485 22.14 -1.04 0.28
CA ASP A 485 22.88 -2.29 0.30
C ASP A 485 22.10 -3.41 1.02
N GLY A 486 22.57 -4.65 0.83
CA GLY A 486 22.18 -5.83 1.59
C GLY A 486 21.01 -6.61 1.02
N VAL A 487 20.16 -6.03 0.15
CA VAL A 487 19.15 -6.79 -0.59
C VAL A 487 19.84 -7.59 -1.71
N ARG A 488 19.75 -8.92 -1.65
CA ARG A 488 20.46 -9.84 -2.55
C ARG A 488 19.59 -10.31 -3.70
N HIS A 489 18.36 -10.72 -3.42
CA HIS A 489 17.43 -11.22 -4.43
C HIS A 489 16.04 -10.68 -4.16
N VAL A 490 15.31 -10.36 -5.23
CA VAL A 490 13.88 -10.05 -5.19
C VAL A 490 13.20 -10.87 -6.29
N ILE A 491 12.20 -11.63 -5.89
CA ILE A 491 11.37 -12.45 -6.77
C ILE A 491 9.99 -11.83 -6.78
N VAL A 492 9.47 -11.55 -7.97
CA VAL A 492 8.12 -11.02 -8.18
C VAL A 492 7.32 -12.04 -8.99
N ASN A 493 6.18 -12.47 -8.48
CA ASN A 493 5.34 -13.50 -9.11
C ASN A 493 6.12 -14.76 -9.53
N GLY A 494 7.12 -15.17 -8.73
CA GLY A 494 7.94 -16.35 -8.96
C GLY A 494 9.12 -16.16 -9.93
N VAL A 495 9.35 -14.94 -10.43
CA VAL A 495 10.45 -14.63 -11.36
C VAL A 495 11.44 -13.68 -10.70
N PRO A 496 12.74 -13.97 -10.72
CA PRO A 496 13.75 -13.06 -10.20
C PRO A 496 13.79 -11.73 -10.95
N ALA A 497 13.46 -10.64 -10.25
CA ALA A 497 13.58 -9.26 -10.75
C ALA A 497 14.89 -8.60 -10.31
N LEU A 498 15.47 -9.06 -9.18
CA LEU A 498 16.80 -8.65 -8.71
C LEU A 498 17.60 -9.88 -8.30
N GLU A 499 18.86 -9.97 -8.72
CA GLU A 499 19.80 -11.05 -8.39
C GLU A 499 21.17 -10.51 -8.04
N GLY A 500 21.74 -11.00 -6.94
CA GLY A 500 23.04 -10.54 -6.47
C GLY A 500 23.11 -9.03 -6.20
N GLY A 501 21.96 -8.40 -5.95
CA GLY A 501 21.83 -6.95 -5.76
C GLY A 501 21.66 -6.14 -7.04
N ALA A 502 21.62 -6.78 -8.22
CA ALA A 502 21.45 -6.12 -9.51
C ALA A 502 20.10 -6.47 -10.15
N ALA A 503 19.43 -5.50 -10.76
CA ALA A 503 18.19 -5.73 -11.49
C ALA A 503 18.45 -6.63 -12.72
N THR A 504 17.58 -7.65 -12.92
CA THR A 504 17.72 -8.61 -14.03
C THR A 504 17.19 -8.06 -15.36
N GLY A 505 16.39 -7.01 -15.31
CA GLY A 505 15.65 -6.50 -16.46
C GLY A 505 14.37 -7.29 -16.77
N ALA A 506 14.05 -8.34 -16.02
CA ALA A 506 12.78 -9.04 -16.12
C ALA A 506 11.61 -8.12 -15.71
N LYS A 507 10.44 -8.36 -16.30
CA LYS A 507 9.21 -7.60 -16.05
C LYS A 507 8.09 -8.53 -15.61
N PRO A 508 8.24 -9.18 -14.44
CA PRO A 508 7.28 -10.16 -13.96
C PRO A 508 6.08 -9.55 -13.22
N GLY A 509 6.08 -8.24 -13.06
CA GLY A 509 5.02 -7.52 -12.37
C GLY A 509 3.68 -7.60 -13.10
N ALA A 510 2.63 -7.40 -12.35
CA ALA A 510 1.25 -7.44 -12.84
C ALA A 510 0.44 -6.25 -12.32
N VAL A 511 -0.61 -5.90 -13.06
CA VAL A 511 -1.67 -5.03 -12.54
C VAL A 511 -2.51 -5.84 -11.56
N LEU A 512 -2.60 -5.36 -10.33
CA LEU A 512 -3.38 -5.99 -9.27
C LEU A 512 -4.70 -5.24 -9.07
N LEU A 513 -5.80 -5.94 -9.32
CA LEU A 513 -7.14 -5.43 -9.09
C LEU A 513 -7.72 -6.07 -7.84
N ARG A 514 -8.41 -5.27 -7.02
CA ARG A 514 -9.04 -5.71 -5.79
C ARG A 514 -10.35 -6.45 -6.09
N ASP A 515 -10.56 -7.61 -5.48
CA ASP A 515 -11.86 -8.24 -5.43
C ASP A 515 -12.81 -7.45 -4.49
N ALA A 516 -14.07 -7.25 -4.91
CA ALA A 516 -15.05 -6.48 -4.16
C ALA A 516 -15.38 -7.08 -2.78
N HIS A 517 -15.15 -8.39 -2.61
CA HIS A 517 -15.44 -9.11 -1.37
C HIS A 517 -14.26 -9.22 -0.39
N MET A 518 -13.12 -8.59 -0.67
CA MET A 518 -11.94 -8.62 0.19
C MET A 518 -11.91 -7.40 1.13
N PRO A 519 -12.30 -7.52 2.42
CA PRO A 519 -12.35 -6.39 3.31
C PRO A 519 -10.96 -5.95 3.79
N SER A 520 -10.79 -4.64 3.97
CA SER A 520 -9.73 -4.08 4.80
C SER A 520 -9.95 -4.51 6.25
N ARG A 521 -8.89 -4.90 6.96
CA ARG A 521 -9.00 -5.54 8.25
C ARG A 521 -7.74 -5.38 9.09
N PRO A 522 -7.82 -5.53 10.42
CA PRO A 522 -6.63 -5.77 11.22
C PRO A 522 -5.91 -7.02 10.72
N MET A 523 -4.59 -7.02 10.76
CA MET A 523 -3.84 -8.22 10.50
C MET A 523 -4.13 -9.25 11.60
N ASN A 524 -4.50 -10.48 11.21
CA ASN A 524 -4.64 -11.55 12.17
C ASN A 524 -3.26 -11.93 12.71
N THR A 525 -3.04 -11.71 13.99
CA THR A 525 -1.84 -12.18 14.66
C THR A 525 -1.95 -13.67 14.95
N ALA A 526 -0.83 -14.37 15.04
CA ALA A 526 -0.83 -15.79 15.36
C ALA A 526 -1.23 -16.11 16.81
N SER A 527 -1.44 -15.09 17.65
CA SER A 527 -1.81 -15.25 19.06
C SER A 527 -3.22 -15.81 19.31
N LYS A 528 -4.09 -15.82 18.28
CA LYS A 528 -5.48 -16.30 18.39
C LYS A 528 -5.75 -17.45 17.43
N ALA A 529 -6.54 -18.42 17.89
CA ALA A 529 -7.05 -19.50 17.06
C ALA A 529 -8.08 -18.97 16.04
N ARG A 530 -8.11 -19.56 14.86
CA ARG A 530 -9.02 -19.19 13.78
C ARG A 530 -9.53 -20.45 13.09
N ALA A 531 -10.79 -20.43 12.69
CA ALA A 531 -11.35 -21.53 11.91
C ALA A 531 -12.31 -21.01 10.84
N PHE A 532 -12.35 -21.73 9.75
CA PHE A 532 -13.18 -21.42 8.61
C PHE A 532 -13.72 -22.70 8.00
N THR A 533 -15.03 -22.79 7.83
CA THR A 533 -15.69 -23.91 7.16
C THR A 533 -16.58 -23.40 6.03
N ALA A 534 -16.62 -24.14 4.94
CA ALA A 534 -17.54 -23.85 3.84
C ALA A 534 -18.00 -25.13 3.15
N ASN A 535 -19.26 -25.13 2.70
CA ASN A 535 -19.82 -26.18 1.88
C ASN A 535 -20.78 -25.55 0.86
N GLY A 536 -20.52 -25.76 -0.41
CA GLY A 536 -21.29 -25.12 -1.47
C GLY A 536 -21.19 -25.83 -2.80
N GLN A 537 -22.10 -25.45 -3.73
CA GLN A 537 -22.14 -25.96 -5.07
C GLN A 537 -22.65 -24.90 -6.05
N SER A 538 -22.03 -24.85 -7.22
CA SER A 538 -22.48 -24.12 -8.41
C SER A 538 -22.52 -25.02 -9.61
N ALA A 539 -22.82 -24.48 -10.79
CA ALA A 539 -22.75 -25.23 -12.06
C ALA A 539 -21.33 -25.69 -12.40
N ASP A 540 -20.31 -24.95 -11.92
CA ASP A 540 -18.91 -25.19 -12.27
C ASP A 540 -18.15 -25.94 -11.19
N TYR A 541 -18.43 -25.66 -9.90
CA TYR A 541 -17.69 -26.25 -8.79
C TYR A 541 -18.57 -26.72 -7.64
N SER A 542 -18.13 -27.79 -6.94
CA SER A 542 -18.59 -28.09 -5.59
C SER A 542 -17.41 -28.05 -4.63
N ILE A 543 -17.61 -27.45 -3.44
CA ILE A 543 -16.57 -27.27 -2.43
C ILE A 543 -17.01 -27.78 -1.06
N THR A 544 -16.10 -28.47 -0.38
CA THR A 544 -16.19 -28.75 1.05
C THR A 544 -14.84 -28.37 1.67
N LEU A 545 -14.87 -27.50 2.66
CA LEU A 545 -13.67 -26.94 3.27
C LEU A 545 -13.80 -26.90 4.78
N THR A 546 -12.74 -27.32 5.45
CA THR A 546 -12.48 -27.06 6.86
C THR A 546 -11.02 -26.64 6.99
N ALA A 547 -10.76 -25.45 7.52
CA ALA A 547 -9.43 -24.97 7.81
C ALA A 547 -9.41 -24.44 9.25
N LYS A 548 -8.44 -24.87 10.05
CA LYS A 548 -8.25 -24.48 11.44
C LYS A 548 -6.80 -24.11 11.64
N GLN A 549 -6.55 -22.98 12.26
CA GLN A 549 -5.21 -22.54 12.64
C GLN A 549 -5.21 -22.29 14.15
N ALA A 550 -4.48 -23.11 14.89
CA ALA A 550 -4.37 -22.94 16.33
C ALA A 550 -3.52 -21.69 16.67
N ALA A 551 -3.67 -21.18 17.88
CA ALA A 551 -2.84 -20.09 18.38
C ALA A 551 -1.37 -20.52 18.37
N GLY A 552 -0.48 -19.65 17.87
CA GLY A 552 0.94 -19.91 17.72
C GLY A 552 1.34 -20.72 16.49
N GLU A 553 0.38 -21.31 15.76
CA GLU A 553 0.68 -22.07 14.55
C GLU A 553 0.82 -21.16 13.33
N ARG A 554 1.77 -21.51 12.44
CA ARG A 554 2.04 -20.77 11.18
C ARG A 554 1.08 -21.14 10.08
N PHE A 555 0.74 -22.43 9.99
CA PHE A 555 -0.08 -22.99 8.92
C PHE A 555 -1.39 -23.55 9.48
N ALA A 556 -2.41 -23.48 8.66
CA ALA A 556 -3.68 -24.12 8.97
C ALA A 556 -3.59 -25.64 8.79
N ALA A 557 -4.39 -26.37 9.57
CA ALA A 557 -4.70 -27.77 9.40
C ALA A 557 -6.15 -27.94 8.96
N GLY A 558 -6.46 -29.01 8.22
CA GLY A 558 -7.82 -29.30 7.81
C GLY A 558 -7.91 -30.00 6.46
N THR A 559 -9.07 -29.84 5.82
CA THR A 559 -9.38 -30.50 4.55
C THR A 559 -10.00 -29.52 3.55
N VAL A 560 -9.61 -29.63 2.31
CA VAL A 560 -10.28 -29.00 1.16
C VAL A 560 -10.59 -30.09 0.15
N LYS A 561 -11.82 -30.11 -0.33
CA LYS A 561 -12.23 -30.90 -1.49
C LYS A 561 -12.95 -29.97 -2.45
N LEU A 562 -12.33 -29.69 -3.56
CA LEU A 562 -12.88 -28.91 -4.66
C LEU A 562 -13.08 -29.84 -5.84
N LYS A 563 -14.31 -29.95 -6.35
CA LYS A 563 -14.62 -30.72 -7.55
C LYS A 563 -15.01 -29.75 -8.66
N ASP A 564 -14.29 -29.79 -9.75
CA ASP A 564 -14.73 -29.24 -11.04
C ASP A 564 -15.84 -30.13 -11.58
N VAL A 565 -17.04 -29.59 -11.74
CA VAL A 565 -18.22 -30.31 -12.15
C VAL A 565 -18.15 -30.73 -13.62
N LYS A 566 -17.53 -29.88 -14.46
CA LYS A 566 -17.43 -30.12 -15.92
C LYS A 566 -16.41 -31.18 -16.27
N SER A 567 -15.21 -31.08 -15.72
CA SER A 567 -14.15 -32.06 -15.97
C SER A 567 -14.23 -33.31 -15.09
N GLY A 568 -14.98 -33.23 -13.99
CA GLY A 568 -15.01 -34.25 -12.96
C GLY A 568 -13.73 -34.32 -12.09
N THR A 569 -12.78 -33.44 -12.31
CA THR A 569 -11.52 -33.41 -11.56
C THR A 569 -11.79 -33.06 -10.11
N VAL A 570 -11.17 -33.79 -9.19
CA VAL A 570 -11.25 -33.56 -7.76
C VAL A 570 -9.87 -33.11 -7.24
N TRP A 571 -9.82 -31.93 -6.68
CA TRP A 571 -8.68 -31.36 -6.02
C TRP A 571 -8.84 -31.50 -4.50
N THR A 572 -7.77 -31.90 -3.81
CA THR A 572 -7.72 -32.02 -2.34
C THR A 572 -6.54 -31.26 -1.79
N ALA A 573 -6.63 -30.79 -0.53
CA ALA A 573 -5.51 -30.09 0.09
C ALA A 573 -4.28 -30.99 0.20
N ASP A 574 -3.18 -30.57 -0.43
CA ASP A 574 -1.83 -31.10 -0.20
C ASP A 574 -1.18 -30.31 0.96
N ARG A 575 -1.38 -29.00 0.98
CA ARG A 575 -0.93 -28.11 2.05
C ARG A 575 -1.91 -26.96 2.22
N LEU A 576 -2.09 -26.49 3.46
CA LEU A 576 -2.80 -25.27 3.77
C LEU A 576 -1.81 -24.19 4.19
N GLY A 577 -2.07 -22.96 3.79
CA GLY A 577 -1.33 -21.79 4.22
C GLY A 577 -1.92 -21.20 5.51
N THR A 578 -2.28 -19.92 5.51
CA THR A 578 -2.81 -19.23 6.68
C THR A 578 -4.30 -18.95 6.54
N VAL A 579 -5.04 -19.05 7.66
CA VAL A 579 -6.42 -18.57 7.74
C VAL A 579 -6.40 -17.10 8.11
N GLN A 580 -7.10 -16.28 7.33
CA GLN A 580 -7.34 -14.86 7.61
C GLN A 580 -8.83 -14.67 7.86
N THR A 581 -9.19 -13.86 8.84
CA THR A 581 -10.58 -13.62 9.23
C THR A 581 -10.87 -12.15 9.42
N ALA A 582 -12.10 -11.77 9.14
CA ALA A 582 -12.72 -10.50 9.55
C ALA A 582 -14.19 -10.80 9.84
N LYS A 583 -14.94 -9.82 10.38
CA LYS A 583 -16.36 -9.99 10.65
C LYS A 583 -17.10 -10.46 9.39
N GLY A 584 -17.74 -11.62 9.46
CA GLY A 584 -18.49 -12.22 8.35
C GLY A 584 -17.65 -12.72 7.16
N TRP A 585 -16.32 -12.74 7.26
CA TRP A 585 -15.41 -13.05 6.17
C TRP A 585 -14.24 -13.92 6.65
N ALA A 586 -13.81 -14.85 5.80
CA ALA A 586 -12.59 -15.61 6.01
C ALA A 586 -11.93 -15.99 4.68
N SER A 587 -10.62 -16.20 4.72
CA SER A 587 -9.83 -16.70 3.60
C SER A 587 -8.82 -17.74 4.07
N VAL A 588 -8.47 -18.68 3.21
CA VAL A 588 -7.34 -19.59 3.37
C VAL A 588 -6.61 -19.75 2.04
N THR A 589 -5.29 -19.72 2.07
CA THR A 589 -4.47 -20.13 0.93
C THR A 589 -4.14 -21.61 1.05
N ALA A 590 -3.97 -22.28 -0.10
CA ALA A 590 -3.71 -23.70 -0.15
C ALA A 590 -2.90 -24.10 -1.37
N VAL A 591 -2.23 -25.24 -1.30
CA VAL A 591 -1.78 -26.00 -2.47
C VAL A 591 -2.70 -27.21 -2.57
N LEU A 592 -3.42 -27.32 -3.66
CA LEU A 592 -4.34 -28.43 -3.94
C LEU A 592 -3.68 -29.42 -4.89
N LYS A 593 -4.05 -30.71 -4.77
CA LYS A 593 -3.50 -31.82 -5.55
C LYS A 593 -4.65 -32.66 -6.11
N ASP A 594 -4.56 -33.05 -7.37
CA ASP A 594 -5.46 -33.99 -8.00
C ASP A 594 -4.99 -35.45 -7.84
N LYS A 595 -5.75 -36.40 -8.35
CA LYS A 595 -5.41 -37.83 -8.31
C LYS A 595 -4.16 -38.21 -9.14
N ALA A 596 -3.83 -37.40 -10.15
CA ALA A 596 -2.64 -37.61 -10.98
C ALA A 596 -1.36 -37.03 -10.33
N GLY A 597 -1.51 -36.30 -9.26
CA GLY A 597 -0.39 -35.66 -8.55
C GLY A 597 -0.11 -34.23 -9.01
N ASN A 598 -0.88 -33.66 -9.94
CA ASN A 598 -0.75 -32.27 -10.35
C ASN A 598 -1.12 -31.35 -9.18
N ARG A 599 -0.38 -30.27 -9.01
CA ARG A 599 -0.58 -29.29 -7.94
C ARG A 599 -1.00 -27.95 -8.52
N LYS A 600 -1.92 -27.28 -7.84
CA LYS A 600 -2.30 -25.88 -8.11
C LYS A 600 -2.40 -25.11 -6.80
N ALA A 601 -1.90 -23.89 -6.79
CA ALA A 601 -2.17 -22.96 -5.70
C ALA A 601 -3.62 -22.51 -5.75
N ALA A 602 -4.21 -22.26 -4.59
CA ALA A 602 -5.57 -21.78 -4.46
C ALA A 602 -5.71 -20.75 -3.35
N THR A 603 -6.58 -19.76 -3.56
CA THR A 603 -7.10 -18.88 -2.52
C THR A 603 -8.61 -19.08 -2.45
N LEU A 604 -9.11 -19.43 -1.27
CA LEU A 604 -10.51 -19.73 -1.00
C LEU A 604 -11.01 -18.72 0.01
N THR A 605 -12.02 -17.92 -0.36
CA THR A 605 -12.61 -16.92 0.53
C THR A 605 -14.08 -17.18 0.75
N LEU A 606 -14.56 -17.07 1.99
CA LEU A 606 -15.98 -17.06 2.34
C LEU A 606 -16.37 -15.63 2.69
N ASP A 607 -17.37 -15.12 2.01
CA ASP A 607 -18.04 -13.87 2.37
C ASP A 607 -19.48 -14.14 2.81
N ARG A 608 -19.80 -13.72 4.03
CA ARG A 608 -21.15 -13.72 4.60
C ARG A 608 -21.55 -12.26 4.77
N ALA A 609 -22.33 -11.74 3.82
CA ALA A 609 -22.81 -10.37 3.92
C ALA A 609 -23.46 -10.12 5.29
N ASP A 610 -22.92 -9.15 6.05
CA ASP A 610 -23.46 -8.81 7.37
C ASP A 610 -24.86 -8.21 7.21
N GLY A 611 -25.89 -8.99 7.57
CA GLY A 611 -27.27 -8.51 7.72
C GLY A 611 -28.05 -8.25 6.42
N GLY A 612 -27.52 -8.60 5.25
CA GLY A 612 -28.23 -8.55 3.96
C GLY A 612 -28.83 -9.90 3.58
N ALA A 613 -29.83 -9.88 2.71
CA ALA A 613 -30.52 -11.08 2.19
C ALA A 613 -29.68 -11.88 1.18
N GLU A 614 -28.38 -11.61 1.03
CA GLU A 614 -27.52 -12.30 0.08
C GLU A 614 -27.03 -13.64 0.65
N THR A 615 -27.11 -14.67 -0.19
CA THR A 615 -26.56 -15.99 0.14
C THR A 615 -25.04 -15.87 0.31
N PRO A 616 -24.45 -16.43 1.39
CA PRO A 616 -23.01 -16.49 1.51
C PRO A 616 -22.36 -17.14 0.32
N VAL A 617 -21.20 -16.62 -0.11
CA VAL A 617 -20.48 -17.12 -1.28
C VAL A 617 -19.07 -17.51 -0.92
N VAL A 618 -18.56 -18.55 -1.59
CA VAL A 618 -17.13 -18.87 -1.62
C VAL A 618 -16.58 -18.46 -2.96
N THR A 619 -15.57 -17.61 -2.96
CA THR A 619 -14.76 -17.33 -4.14
C THR A 619 -13.58 -18.30 -4.17
N VAL A 620 -13.40 -18.98 -5.30
CA VAL A 620 -12.31 -19.93 -5.56
C VAL A 620 -11.41 -19.34 -6.63
N ALA A 621 -10.19 -18.94 -6.26
CA ALA A 621 -9.13 -18.63 -7.21
C ALA A 621 -8.17 -19.82 -7.27
N LEU A 622 -8.04 -20.46 -8.43
CA LEU A 622 -7.26 -21.68 -8.62
C LEU A 622 -6.22 -21.47 -9.71
N GLY A 623 -4.96 -21.29 -9.32
CA GLY A 623 -3.78 -21.36 -10.19
C GLY A 623 -3.88 -20.57 -11.50
N GLY A 624 -4.12 -19.25 -11.44
CA GLY A 624 -4.16 -18.38 -12.63
C GLY A 624 -5.44 -18.48 -13.46
N GLU A 625 -6.40 -19.33 -13.09
CA GLU A 625 -7.73 -19.36 -13.70
C GLU A 625 -8.60 -18.22 -13.15
N PRO A 626 -9.60 -17.73 -13.90
CA PRO A 626 -10.56 -16.76 -13.40
C PRO A 626 -11.23 -17.26 -12.11
N ALA A 627 -11.42 -16.37 -11.14
CA ALA A 627 -12.06 -16.75 -9.90
C ALA A 627 -13.52 -17.18 -10.13
N ALA A 628 -13.90 -18.30 -9.52
CA ALA A 628 -15.26 -18.83 -9.56
C ALA A 628 -16.01 -18.48 -8.26
N ILE A 629 -17.28 -18.09 -8.39
CA ILE A 629 -18.16 -17.82 -7.25
C ILE A 629 -19.09 -19.02 -7.04
N VAL A 630 -19.08 -19.54 -5.81
CA VAL A 630 -19.86 -20.71 -5.41
C VAL A 630 -20.80 -20.32 -4.27
N PRO A 631 -22.12 -20.31 -4.45
CA PRO A 631 -23.06 -20.17 -3.34
C PRO A 631 -22.78 -21.22 -2.25
N ALA A 632 -22.65 -20.81 -1.01
CA ALA A 632 -22.17 -21.71 0.03
C ALA A 632 -22.81 -21.44 1.39
N LYS A 633 -22.91 -22.50 2.20
CA LYS A 633 -23.10 -22.38 3.65
C LYS A 633 -21.74 -22.50 4.31
N GLY A 634 -21.48 -21.68 5.31
CA GLY A 634 -20.19 -21.73 6.01
C GLY A 634 -20.21 -21.00 7.33
N SER A 635 -19.16 -21.14 8.09
CA SER A 635 -18.95 -20.43 9.34
C SER A 635 -17.52 -19.91 9.46
N VAL A 636 -17.39 -18.78 10.11
CA VAL A 636 -16.12 -18.17 10.48
C VAL A 636 -16.07 -18.12 12.00
N GLN A 637 -14.98 -18.61 12.57
CA GLN A 637 -14.69 -18.50 13.99
C GLN A 637 -13.32 -17.79 14.12
N ALA A 638 -13.34 -16.65 14.83
CA ALA A 638 -12.14 -15.94 15.28
C ALA A 638 -12.31 -15.69 16.77
N GLU A 639 -11.37 -16.14 17.58
CA GLU A 639 -11.34 -15.93 19.03
C GLU A 639 -10.39 -14.80 19.42
#